data_5e467ed689c26dcc697db1a545853415
#
_entry.id   5e467ed689c26dcc697db1a545853415
#
_cell.length_a   1.000
_cell.length_b   1.000
_cell.length_c   1.000
_cell.angle_alpha   90.00
_cell.angle_beta   90.00
_cell.angle_gamma   90.00
#
_symmetry.space_group_name_H-M   'P 1'
#
loop_
_entity.id
_entity.type
_entity.pdbx_description
1 polymer ?
#
loop_
_entity_poly.entity_id
_entity_poly.type
_entity_poly.pdbx_seq_one_letter_code
_entity_poly.pdbx_strand_id
1 'polypeptide(L)'
;MKNMCLLPVWAVLLIIAGTFFSCEKKKDMAIYRQADSLNLLSYRMRYKNLDTACKAAHDAYKLADGFPSLRAGALNNQGFCAFIHMDFEKAEDLFLRVYEESNNELECLIADIGMMKICQRTAMNKEFYDYRNSALRRMKRISDDRSAITDPGELERLNYARSEFSIASAIYYYYLQQEQQSLEAINEIKVDEALESDTAQLLYYYYMKGSGGMYEADTPQDVVLGEFNYLIECLGISREYGYVYFEANASQAMAELLKERKNFDLIMERRPNVMRAINNEDLSWEELTMRFAWQALDLFKKYGDLYQISGTYRTLASCSNEQGRYEDALHYLSEALGYVNRHHEKYYHCTDTMDRLRPYVPMATTSIELEWINDDGIKSVPEWIARFREQLSVTYAALGMKPQSDYNRNIYLDILDYTRQDKELESRYNALEKESEALNGLLVVVVIGIVVLIILFWILNKRWRVRNALYIDKLKRTLEICRKITASVPIDAGEIEDVTKAVVASVKEDILSLVGATDFRIVAENGEGNEVPGQGVCTSFILNIPGREQPLGEVHLYSEHKMKKDDKALMRVITPYISWTLENGLAFISLGDERKRLEKEQYVHEQHLAENKRQNLVKKACLFIVTGIMPYIDRIMNEVHKLTAHNYIQNEEIKESKYRYIDELITRINEYNDILALWIKMRQGTLSLNIENFELNSLFDVLVKGRKTFEMKQQTLTIEPTAAIVKADKALTLFMINTLTENARKYTQPGGNVSVYAQETESYVEISVKDDGPGLSQEDVERILSEKVYDSGKIGLQTSENVSELQKNKGHGFGLMNCKGIILSLIHI
;
A
#
# COMPACT_ATOMS: atom_id res chain seq x y z
N MET A 1 -40.96 70.55 -11.72
CA MET A 1 -39.83 70.78 -10.75
C MET A 1 -39.97 69.90 -9.53
N LYS A 2 -39.90 68.61 -9.64
CA LYS A 2 -39.89 67.67 -8.48
C LYS A 2 -38.89 66.54 -8.57
N ASN A 3 -38.00 66.44 -9.57
CA ASN A 3 -37.04 65.33 -9.74
C ASN A 3 -35.58 65.77 -9.67
N MET A 4 -35.24 66.95 -9.13
CA MET A 4 -33.88 67.46 -9.12
C MET A 4 -33.18 67.46 -7.74
N CYS A 5 -33.86 67.03 -6.66
CA CYS A 5 -33.30 66.99 -5.31
C CYS A 5 -32.88 65.58 -4.82
N LEU A 6 -33.12 64.50 -5.57
CA LEU A 6 -32.79 63.17 -5.15
C LEU A 6 -31.35 62.72 -5.52
N LEU A 7 -30.79 63.32 -6.58
CA LEU A 7 -29.40 62.97 -7.00
C LEU A 7 -28.29 63.27 -5.98
N PRO A 8 -28.27 64.41 -5.28
CA PRO A 8 -27.29 64.76 -4.30
C PRO A 8 -27.38 63.85 -3.02
N VAL A 9 -28.63 63.47 -2.65
CA VAL A 9 -28.81 62.56 -1.46
C VAL A 9 -28.29 61.17 -1.73
N TRP A 10 -28.49 60.63 -2.93
CA TRP A 10 -27.93 59.35 -3.33
C TRP A 10 -26.38 59.38 -3.44
N ALA A 11 -25.80 60.44 -3.91
CA ALA A 11 -24.36 60.65 -3.97
C ALA A 11 -23.72 60.74 -2.56
N VAL A 12 -24.38 61.45 -1.65
CA VAL A 12 -23.93 61.51 -0.24
C VAL A 12 -24.09 60.17 0.47
N LEU A 13 -25.18 59.43 0.22
CA LEU A 13 -25.36 58.07 0.76
C LEU A 13 -24.31 57.08 0.21
N LEU A 14 -23.98 57.19 -1.10
CA LEU A 14 -22.92 56.38 -1.71
C LEU A 14 -21.51 56.73 -1.15
N ILE A 15 -21.22 57.99 -0.89
CA ILE A 15 -19.97 58.44 -0.27
C ILE A 15 -19.90 57.97 1.20
N ILE A 16 -21.00 58.08 1.95
CA ILE A 16 -21.09 57.59 3.33
C ILE A 16 -20.97 56.04 3.34
N ALA A 17 -21.68 55.33 2.48
CA ALA A 17 -21.51 53.89 2.33
C ALA A 17 -20.08 53.54 1.91
N GLY A 18 -19.48 54.25 0.95
CA GLY A 18 -18.09 54.02 0.53
C GLY A 18 -17.06 54.28 1.66
N THR A 19 -17.32 55.29 2.51
CA THR A 19 -16.46 55.57 3.69
C THR A 19 -16.64 54.53 4.79
N PHE A 20 -17.86 54.05 5.02
CA PHE A 20 -18.12 52.95 5.94
C PHE A 20 -17.46 51.65 5.46
N PHE A 21 -17.63 51.27 4.21
CA PHE A 21 -16.97 50.13 3.61
C PHE A 21 -15.42 50.24 3.60
N SER A 22 -14.88 51.43 3.40
CA SER A 22 -13.45 51.72 3.46
C SER A 22 -12.91 51.66 4.91
N CYS A 23 -13.71 52.08 5.90
CA CYS A 23 -13.34 52.03 7.31
C CYS A 23 -13.41 50.59 7.86
N GLU A 24 -14.43 49.82 7.45
CA GLU A 24 -14.58 48.42 7.81
C GLU A 24 -13.45 47.56 7.20
N LYS A 25 -13.14 47.72 5.90
CA LYS A 25 -11.97 47.10 5.26
C LYS A 25 -10.64 47.45 5.92
N LYS A 26 -10.46 48.68 6.37
CA LYS A 26 -9.26 49.09 7.09
C LYS A 26 -9.15 48.45 8.48
N LYS A 27 -10.29 48.27 9.18
CA LYS A 27 -10.38 47.62 10.47
C LYS A 27 -10.09 46.12 10.33
N ASP A 28 -10.67 45.47 9.34
CA ASP A 28 -10.42 44.05 9.05
C ASP A 28 -8.97 43.78 8.69
N MET A 29 -8.36 44.67 7.90
CA MET A 29 -6.93 44.58 7.54
C MET A 29 -6.02 44.82 8.76
N ALA A 30 -6.40 45.65 9.72
CA ALA A 30 -5.65 45.84 10.95
C ALA A 30 -5.72 44.60 11.86
N ILE A 31 -6.91 43.98 11.98
CA ILE A 31 -7.12 42.73 12.70
C ILE A 31 -6.32 41.60 12.05
N TYR A 32 -6.40 41.49 10.73
CA TYR A 32 -5.60 40.52 9.96
C TYR A 32 -4.10 40.61 10.32
N ARG A 33 -3.53 41.83 10.18
CA ARG A 33 -2.09 42.05 10.49
C ARG A 33 -1.74 41.76 11.94
N GLN A 34 -2.63 42.05 12.87
CA GLN A 34 -2.41 41.78 14.28
C GLN A 34 -2.44 40.27 14.57
N ALA A 35 -3.42 39.55 14.01
CA ALA A 35 -3.50 38.08 14.14
C ALA A 35 -2.30 37.38 13.50
N ASP A 36 -1.90 37.84 12.31
CA ASP A 36 -0.71 37.33 11.61
C ASP A 36 0.58 37.59 12.42
N SER A 37 0.75 38.79 12.95
CA SER A 37 1.89 39.13 13.82
C SER A 37 1.93 38.27 15.08
N LEU A 38 0.78 37.92 15.66
CA LEU A 38 0.71 37.02 16.81
C LEU A 38 1.02 35.58 16.44
N ASN A 39 0.59 35.10 15.28
CA ASN A 39 0.99 33.81 14.75
C ASN A 39 2.50 33.71 14.55
N LEU A 40 3.09 34.75 13.97
CA LEU A 40 4.53 34.82 13.78
C LEU A 40 5.28 34.92 15.12
N LEU A 41 4.75 35.68 16.08
CA LEU A 41 5.32 35.73 17.44
C LEU A 41 5.29 34.37 18.12
N SER A 42 4.15 33.64 18.04
CA SER A 42 4.04 32.30 18.57
C SER A 42 5.10 31.37 17.97
N TYR A 43 5.21 31.40 16.63
CA TYR A 43 6.22 30.63 15.91
C TYR A 43 7.65 30.93 16.39
N ARG A 44 8.04 32.21 16.47
CA ARG A 44 9.39 32.63 16.87
C ARG A 44 9.71 32.37 18.34
N MET A 45 8.71 32.32 19.21
CA MET A 45 8.91 32.12 20.66
C MET A 45 8.85 30.66 21.10
N ARG A 46 8.38 29.74 20.23
CA ARG A 46 8.06 28.35 20.57
C ARG A 46 9.20 27.54 21.21
N TYR A 47 10.45 27.81 20.86
CA TYR A 47 11.64 27.18 21.45
C TYR A 47 12.43 28.10 22.37
N LYS A 48 11.95 29.34 22.57
CA LYS A 48 12.57 30.34 23.48
C LYS A 48 11.78 30.48 24.78
N ASN A 49 10.48 30.66 24.67
CA ASN A 49 9.56 30.81 25.78
C ASN A 49 8.18 30.24 25.41
N LEU A 50 7.90 29.05 25.91
CA LEU A 50 6.70 28.32 25.56
C LEU A 50 5.42 29.02 26.00
N ASP A 51 5.40 29.60 27.19
CA ASP A 51 4.22 30.32 27.72
C ASP A 51 3.84 31.50 26.82
N THR A 52 4.84 32.26 26.36
CA THR A 52 4.62 33.38 25.44
C THR A 52 4.12 32.86 24.10
N ALA A 53 4.66 31.78 23.59
CA ALA A 53 4.22 31.16 22.34
C ALA A 53 2.76 30.68 22.42
N CYS A 54 2.39 29.99 23.49
CA CYS A 54 1.03 29.50 23.72
C CYS A 54 0.02 30.66 23.85
N LYS A 55 0.38 31.71 24.61
CA LYS A 55 -0.48 32.88 24.74
C LYS A 55 -0.69 33.59 23.40
N ALA A 56 0.37 33.78 22.63
CA ALA A 56 0.29 34.42 21.33
C ALA A 56 -0.57 33.62 20.34
N ALA A 57 -0.42 32.27 20.33
CA ALA A 57 -1.26 31.40 19.52
C ALA A 57 -2.75 31.48 19.88
N HIS A 58 -3.05 31.51 21.18
CA HIS A 58 -4.41 31.63 21.68
C HIS A 58 -5.03 33.00 21.32
N ASP A 59 -4.28 34.07 21.49
CA ASP A 59 -4.75 35.43 21.17
C ASP A 59 -4.91 35.61 19.63
N ALA A 60 -4.01 35.02 18.82
CA ALA A 60 -4.11 34.97 17.38
C ALA A 60 -5.39 34.26 16.92
N TYR A 61 -5.71 33.11 17.51
CA TYR A 61 -6.92 32.35 17.18
C TYR A 61 -8.19 33.17 17.43
N LYS A 62 -8.25 33.88 18.57
CA LYS A 62 -9.38 34.74 18.91
C LYS A 62 -9.58 35.91 17.95
N LEU A 63 -8.47 36.50 17.49
CA LEU A 63 -8.51 37.63 16.57
C LEU A 63 -8.73 37.22 15.10
N ALA A 64 -8.41 35.97 14.76
CA ALA A 64 -8.50 35.48 13.39
C ALA A 64 -9.93 35.07 12.98
N ASP A 65 -10.96 35.47 13.75
CA ASP A 65 -12.35 35.23 13.39
C ASP A 65 -12.67 35.91 12.04
N GLY A 66 -13.17 35.13 11.08
CA GLY A 66 -13.38 35.59 9.69
C GLY A 66 -12.16 35.39 8.75
N PHE A 67 -11.02 34.91 9.23
CA PHE A 67 -9.81 34.65 8.43
C PHE A 67 -9.36 33.19 8.55
N PRO A 68 -9.95 32.24 7.80
CA PRO A 68 -9.74 30.81 7.99
C PRO A 68 -8.27 30.36 7.94
N SER A 69 -7.43 30.90 7.05
CA SER A 69 -6.01 30.56 6.96
C SER A 69 -5.23 30.99 8.21
N LEU A 70 -5.45 32.22 8.71
CA LEU A 70 -4.79 32.68 9.94
C LEU A 70 -5.25 31.90 11.16
N ARG A 71 -6.52 31.53 11.19
CA ARG A 71 -7.13 30.73 12.25
C ARG A 71 -6.53 29.32 12.27
N ALA A 72 -6.37 28.71 11.10
CA ALA A 72 -5.68 27.44 10.92
C ALA A 72 -4.21 27.51 11.39
N GLY A 73 -3.50 28.58 11.04
CA GLY A 73 -2.14 28.82 11.53
C GLY A 73 -2.08 28.95 13.05
N ALA A 74 -3.05 29.61 13.67
CA ALA A 74 -3.14 29.72 15.12
C ALA A 74 -3.48 28.38 15.78
N LEU A 75 -4.33 27.55 15.19
CA LEU A 75 -4.60 26.17 15.64
C LEU A 75 -3.33 25.30 15.58
N ASN A 76 -2.59 25.35 14.49
CA ASN A 76 -1.31 24.65 14.35
C ASN A 76 -0.30 25.10 15.43
N ASN A 77 -0.23 26.40 15.72
CA ASN A 77 0.64 26.92 16.78
C ASN A 77 0.19 26.47 18.18
N GLN A 78 -1.13 26.41 18.45
CA GLN A 78 -1.67 25.86 19.69
C GLN A 78 -1.44 24.36 19.80
N GLY A 79 -1.63 23.60 18.68
CA GLY A 79 -1.34 22.18 18.58
C GLY A 79 0.13 21.89 18.87
N PHE A 80 1.04 22.70 18.35
CA PHE A 80 2.46 22.64 18.69
C PHE A 80 2.70 22.85 20.19
N CYS A 81 2.07 23.85 20.82
CA CYS A 81 2.21 24.10 22.25
C CYS A 81 1.72 22.90 23.10
N ALA A 82 0.57 22.33 22.76
CA ALA A 82 0.06 21.14 23.40
C ALA A 82 0.97 19.93 23.19
N PHE A 83 1.50 19.75 21.98
CA PHE A 83 2.47 18.71 21.65
C PHE A 83 3.75 18.80 22.49
N ILE A 84 4.33 19.99 22.67
CA ILE A 84 5.52 20.16 23.51
C ILE A 84 5.23 19.83 24.97
N HIS A 85 4.02 20.14 25.46
CA HIS A 85 3.58 19.71 26.78
C HIS A 85 3.25 18.21 26.87
N MET A 86 3.31 17.51 25.73
CA MET A 86 2.88 16.11 25.58
C MET A 86 1.43 15.87 26.02
N ASP A 87 0.60 16.90 25.91
CA ASP A 87 -0.86 16.84 25.99
C ASP A 87 -1.37 16.43 24.60
N PHE A 88 -1.19 15.13 24.28
CA PHE A 88 -1.40 14.63 22.92
C PHE A 88 -2.87 14.63 22.53
N GLU A 89 -3.80 14.40 23.45
CA GLU A 89 -5.23 14.45 23.19
C GLU A 89 -5.65 15.85 22.72
N LYS A 90 -5.19 16.88 23.45
CA LYS A 90 -5.47 18.26 23.07
C LYS A 90 -4.73 18.68 21.79
N ALA A 91 -3.49 18.20 21.58
CA ALA A 91 -2.73 18.50 20.38
C ALA A 91 -3.42 17.91 19.15
N GLU A 92 -3.90 16.68 19.24
CA GLU A 92 -4.65 15.98 18.20
C GLU A 92 -5.96 16.71 17.87
N ASP A 93 -6.78 17.08 18.87
CA ASP A 93 -8.00 17.88 18.66
C ASP A 93 -7.69 19.16 17.88
N LEU A 94 -6.65 19.89 18.28
CA LEU A 94 -6.27 21.14 17.65
C LEU A 94 -5.81 20.97 16.19
N PHE A 95 -5.04 19.92 15.88
CA PHE A 95 -4.62 19.64 14.52
C PHE A 95 -5.78 19.14 13.65
N LEU A 96 -6.69 18.31 14.19
CA LEU A 96 -7.89 17.87 13.47
C LEU A 96 -8.81 19.04 13.11
N ARG A 97 -8.96 20.01 14.01
CA ARG A 97 -9.76 21.22 13.74
C ARG A 97 -9.20 22.09 12.62
N VAL A 98 -7.90 22.00 12.31
CA VAL A 98 -7.34 22.69 11.14
C VAL A 98 -8.04 22.28 9.86
N TYR A 99 -8.33 20.97 9.69
CA TYR A 99 -9.04 20.47 8.50
C TYR A 99 -10.50 20.88 8.46
N GLU A 100 -11.13 21.07 9.61
CA GLU A 100 -12.52 21.49 9.70
C GLU A 100 -12.68 22.98 9.42
N GLU A 101 -11.74 23.80 9.92
CA GLU A 101 -11.85 25.25 9.89
C GLU A 101 -11.20 25.90 8.65
N SER A 102 -10.39 25.15 7.86
CA SER A 102 -9.67 25.72 6.71
C SER A 102 -9.41 24.70 5.61
N ASN A 103 -9.46 25.19 4.37
CA ASN A 103 -9.03 24.46 3.17
C ASN A 103 -7.63 24.86 2.69
N ASN A 104 -6.84 25.58 3.53
CA ASN A 104 -5.48 25.96 3.16
C ASN A 104 -4.57 24.74 3.18
N GLU A 105 -4.10 24.31 2.01
CA GLU A 105 -3.29 23.11 1.84
C GLU A 105 -1.98 23.16 2.64
N LEU A 106 -1.38 24.36 2.80
CA LEU A 106 -0.14 24.51 3.58
C LEU A 106 -0.40 24.34 5.09
N GLU A 107 -1.49 24.92 5.61
CA GLU A 107 -1.84 24.73 7.02
C GLU A 107 -2.27 23.30 7.33
N CYS A 108 -3.00 22.66 6.40
CA CYS A 108 -3.33 21.23 6.51
C CYS A 108 -2.08 20.33 6.43
N LEU A 109 -1.07 20.70 5.63
CA LEU A 109 0.22 20.01 5.60
C LEU A 109 0.93 20.09 6.97
N ILE A 110 0.92 21.26 7.60
CA ILE A 110 1.53 21.47 8.92
C ILE A 110 0.78 20.64 9.98
N ALA A 111 -0.55 20.55 9.87
CA ALA A 111 -1.35 19.71 10.75
C ALA A 111 -1.04 18.22 10.55
N ASP A 112 -0.92 17.74 9.30
CA ASP A 112 -0.49 16.36 9.00
C ASP A 112 0.86 16.06 9.69
N ILE A 113 1.84 16.98 9.61
CA ILE A 113 3.15 16.83 10.26
C ILE A 113 3.01 16.83 11.79
N GLY A 114 2.13 17.66 12.34
CA GLY A 114 1.80 17.65 13.76
C GLY A 114 1.25 16.29 14.21
N MET A 115 0.35 15.70 13.44
CA MET A 115 -0.19 14.37 13.69
C MET A 115 0.88 13.28 13.54
N MET A 116 1.77 13.36 12.53
CA MET A 116 2.92 12.47 12.42
C MET A 116 3.77 12.47 13.70
N LYS A 117 4.04 13.65 14.25
CA LYS A 117 4.84 13.79 15.48
C LYS A 117 4.14 13.17 16.70
N ILE A 118 2.83 13.32 16.82
CA ILE A 118 2.04 12.66 17.88
C ILE A 118 2.15 11.14 17.71
N CYS A 119 1.84 10.61 16.53
CA CYS A 119 1.85 9.19 16.25
C CYS A 119 3.25 8.58 16.50
N GLN A 120 4.32 9.31 16.12
CA GLN A 120 5.69 8.88 16.40
C GLN A 120 5.97 8.78 17.92
N ARG A 121 5.49 9.73 18.72
CA ARG A 121 5.68 9.71 20.18
C ARG A 121 4.89 8.62 20.87
N THR A 122 3.67 8.35 20.39
CA THR A 122 2.75 7.36 20.97
C THR A 122 2.91 5.95 20.37
N ALA A 123 3.87 5.74 19.48
CA ALA A 123 4.13 4.50 18.76
C ALA A 123 2.93 4.01 17.92
N MET A 124 2.10 4.92 17.40
CA MET A 124 0.99 4.64 16.49
C MET A 124 1.52 4.61 15.05
N ASN A 125 2.16 3.51 14.69
CA ASN A 125 2.93 3.43 13.45
C ASN A 125 2.07 3.49 12.19
N LYS A 126 0.89 2.87 12.21
CA LYS A 126 -0.03 2.88 11.07
C LYS A 126 -0.55 4.30 10.78
N GLU A 127 -0.98 4.99 11.83
CA GLU A 127 -1.50 6.34 11.74
C GLU A 127 -0.41 7.33 11.33
N PHE A 128 0.83 7.16 11.82
CA PHE A 128 1.98 7.93 11.35
C PHE A 128 2.12 7.84 9.83
N TYR A 129 2.01 6.63 9.30
CA TYR A 129 2.14 6.38 7.87
C TYR A 129 1.02 7.01 7.06
N ASP A 130 -0.21 6.95 7.55
CA ASP A 130 -1.37 7.56 6.91
C ASP A 130 -1.21 9.09 6.82
N TYR A 131 -0.78 9.74 7.90
CA TYR A 131 -0.51 11.19 7.92
C TYR A 131 0.70 11.56 7.06
N ARG A 132 1.76 10.75 7.08
CA ARG A 132 2.93 10.95 6.20
C ARG A 132 2.53 10.93 4.73
N ASN A 133 1.71 9.97 4.32
CA ASN A 133 1.20 9.90 2.96
C ASN A 133 0.27 11.07 2.61
N SER A 134 -0.52 11.54 3.55
CA SER A 134 -1.32 12.76 3.41
C SER A 134 -0.42 13.96 3.17
N ALA A 135 0.60 14.15 4.00
CA ALA A 135 1.58 15.25 3.88
C ALA A 135 2.30 15.22 2.52
N LEU A 136 2.76 14.05 2.05
CA LEU A 136 3.40 13.90 0.74
C LEU A 136 2.47 14.30 -0.41
N ARG A 137 1.20 13.86 -0.35
CA ARG A 137 0.20 14.25 -1.36
C ARG A 137 -0.06 15.76 -1.38
N ARG A 138 -0.10 16.41 -0.18
CA ARG A 138 -0.26 17.87 -0.08
C ARG A 138 0.96 18.60 -0.60
N MET A 139 2.17 18.18 -0.23
CA MET A 139 3.42 18.76 -0.74
C MET A 139 3.48 18.68 -2.26
N LYS A 140 3.07 17.55 -2.84
CA LYS A 140 2.99 17.40 -4.30
C LYS A 140 1.98 18.37 -4.91
N ARG A 141 0.76 18.47 -4.37
CA ARG A 141 -0.25 19.43 -4.85
C ARG A 141 0.25 20.86 -4.80
N ILE A 142 0.86 21.27 -3.68
CA ILE A 142 1.46 22.60 -3.51
C ILE A 142 2.58 22.83 -4.55
N SER A 143 3.40 21.81 -4.83
CA SER A 143 4.48 21.91 -5.81
C SER A 143 3.99 21.96 -7.26
N ASP A 144 2.90 21.24 -7.57
CA ASP A 144 2.30 21.22 -8.92
C ASP A 144 1.58 22.52 -9.25
N ASP A 145 1.02 23.22 -8.25
CA ASP A 145 0.39 24.54 -8.39
C ASP A 145 1.41 25.68 -8.17
N ARG A 146 2.25 25.91 -9.18
CA ARG A 146 3.30 26.94 -9.14
C ARG A 146 2.80 28.37 -8.93
N SER A 147 1.49 28.62 -9.03
CA SER A 147 0.87 29.93 -8.82
C SER A 147 0.38 30.15 -7.38
N ALA A 148 0.32 29.09 -6.56
CA ALA A 148 -0.37 29.12 -5.28
C ALA A 148 0.41 29.83 -4.17
N ILE A 149 1.76 29.80 -4.17
CA ILE A 149 2.60 30.40 -3.12
C ILE A 149 3.49 31.46 -3.74
N THR A 150 3.05 32.70 -3.68
CA THR A 150 3.83 33.88 -4.11
C THR A 150 4.22 34.81 -2.96
N ASP A 151 3.54 34.67 -1.81
CA ASP A 151 3.82 35.45 -0.62
C ASP A 151 5.10 34.93 0.07
N PRO A 152 6.07 35.82 0.39
CA PRO A 152 7.29 35.41 1.10
C PRO A 152 7.03 34.71 2.44
N GLY A 153 6.03 35.11 3.20
CA GLY A 153 5.68 34.51 4.48
C GLY A 153 5.14 33.06 4.31
N GLU A 154 4.35 32.82 3.26
CA GLU A 154 3.90 31.45 2.93
C GLU A 154 5.04 30.59 2.45
N LEU A 155 6.03 31.16 1.74
CA LEU A 155 7.22 30.43 1.30
C LEU A 155 8.09 30.02 2.49
N GLU A 156 8.35 30.93 3.44
CA GLU A 156 9.05 30.61 4.70
C GLU A 156 8.34 29.48 5.44
N ARG A 157 7.01 29.54 5.51
CA ARG A 157 6.19 28.55 6.19
C ARG A 157 6.19 27.19 5.46
N LEU A 158 6.28 27.18 4.12
CA LEU A 158 6.46 25.94 3.34
C LEU A 158 7.84 25.32 3.56
N ASN A 159 8.89 26.15 3.62
CA ASN A 159 10.25 25.67 3.90
C ASN A 159 10.32 25.05 5.30
N TYR A 160 9.67 25.69 6.28
CA TYR A 160 9.48 25.10 7.61
C TYR A 160 8.79 23.76 7.54
N ALA A 161 7.66 23.65 6.83
CA ALA A 161 6.90 22.40 6.75
C ALA A 161 7.73 21.28 6.12
N ARG A 162 8.53 21.56 5.07
CA ARG A 162 9.41 20.58 4.44
C ARG A 162 10.50 20.08 5.37
N SER A 163 11.21 20.98 6.04
CA SER A 163 12.26 20.59 6.99
C SER A 163 11.69 19.83 8.19
N GLU A 164 10.55 20.26 8.72
CA GLU A 164 9.88 19.59 9.84
C GLU A 164 9.36 18.20 9.45
N PHE A 165 8.86 18.01 8.21
CA PHE A 165 8.47 16.71 7.67
C PHE A 165 9.65 15.75 7.62
N SER A 166 10.80 16.20 7.08
CA SER A 166 12.00 15.38 7.01
C SER A 166 12.55 15.04 8.39
N ILE A 167 12.54 15.99 9.34
CA ILE A 167 12.94 15.76 10.73
C ILE A 167 12.00 14.74 11.40
N ALA A 168 10.68 14.92 11.29
CA ALA A 168 9.70 14.02 11.89
C ALA A 168 9.84 12.59 11.33
N SER A 169 10.08 12.47 10.02
CA SER A 169 10.34 11.19 9.36
C SER A 169 11.66 10.56 9.83
N ALA A 170 12.74 11.34 9.93
CA ALA A 170 14.03 10.87 10.41
C ALA A 170 13.94 10.34 11.85
N ILE A 171 13.27 11.08 12.74
CA ILE A 171 13.05 10.66 14.13
C ILE A 171 12.25 9.35 14.18
N TYR A 172 11.20 9.25 13.40
CA TYR A 172 10.36 8.05 13.33
C TYR A 172 11.18 6.82 12.92
N TYR A 173 11.93 6.90 11.82
CA TYR A 173 12.78 5.80 11.35
C TYR A 173 13.89 5.46 12.33
N TYR A 174 14.45 6.45 13.02
CA TYR A 174 15.44 6.22 14.07
C TYR A 174 14.87 5.36 15.22
N TYR A 175 13.67 5.68 15.71
CA TYR A 175 13.03 4.90 16.77
C TYR A 175 12.66 3.48 16.32
N LEU A 176 12.36 3.29 15.05
CA LEU A 176 12.17 1.97 14.46
C LEU A 176 13.49 1.23 14.18
N GLN A 177 14.65 1.82 14.50
CA GLN A 177 15.98 1.27 14.18
C GLN A 177 16.20 1.04 12.68
N GLN A 178 15.60 1.86 11.85
CA GLN A 178 15.79 1.90 10.40
C GLN A 178 16.81 3.00 10.08
N GLU A 179 18.08 2.73 10.38
CA GLU A 179 19.17 3.72 10.30
C GLU A 179 19.29 4.36 8.91
N GLN A 180 19.22 3.55 7.86
CA GLN A 180 19.36 4.04 6.49
C GLN A 180 18.23 5.03 6.13
N GLN A 181 16.98 4.70 6.41
CA GLN A 181 15.84 5.57 6.13
C GLN A 181 15.88 6.85 6.98
N SER A 182 16.37 6.74 8.23
CA SER A 182 16.57 7.90 9.09
C SER A 182 17.61 8.86 8.50
N LEU A 183 18.73 8.33 8.02
CA LEU A 183 19.79 9.10 7.36
C LEU A 183 19.32 9.71 6.04
N GLU A 184 18.61 8.95 5.21
CA GLU A 184 18.03 9.44 3.97
C GLU A 184 17.08 10.61 4.25
N ALA A 185 16.16 10.48 5.22
CA ALA A 185 15.21 11.52 5.55
C ALA A 185 15.86 12.81 6.08
N ILE A 186 16.85 12.72 6.97
CA ILE A 186 17.53 13.91 7.48
C ILE A 186 18.43 14.57 6.42
N ASN A 187 18.98 13.79 5.49
CA ASN A 187 19.85 14.29 4.42
C ASN A 187 19.05 14.92 3.25
N GLU A 188 17.71 14.76 3.20
CA GLU A 188 16.87 15.56 2.31
C GLU A 188 16.91 17.06 2.62
N ILE A 189 17.21 17.42 3.88
CA ILE A 189 17.33 18.81 4.31
C ILE A 189 18.64 19.38 3.76
N LYS A 190 18.52 20.40 2.91
CA LYS A 190 19.66 21.14 2.39
C LYS A 190 19.93 22.33 3.30
N VAL A 191 21.19 22.46 3.71
CA VAL A 191 21.63 23.66 4.42
C VAL A 191 21.87 24.74 3.37
N ASP A 192 20.83 25.52 3.09
CA ASP A 192 20.80 26.62 2.13
C ASP A 192 20.34 27.92 2.83
N GLU A 193 20.29 29.01 2.07
CA GLU A 193 19.87 30.32 2.58
C GLU A 193 18.47 30.29 3.24
N ALA A 194 17.60 29.39 2.76
CA ALA A 194 16.25 29.24 3.30
C ALA A 194 16.26 28.61 4.71
N LEU A 195 17.06 27.58 4.93
CA LEU A 195 17.22 26.95 6.25
C LEU A 195 18.01 27.88 7.20
N GLU A 196 19.05 28.54 6.73
CA GLU A 196 19.85 29.47 7.52
C GLU A 196 19.03 30.67 8.00
N SER A 197 18.02 31.10 7.23
CA SER A 197 17.10 32.17 7.63
C SER A 197 16.14 31.75 8.77
N ASP A 198 15.81 30.46 8.90
CA ASP A 198 15.03 29.91 10.02
C ASP A 198 15.93 29.29 11.09
N THR A 199 16.41 30.13 11.98
CA THR A 199 17.32 29.69 13.07
C THR A 199 16.75 28.52 13.89
N ALA A 200 15.43 28.42 14.08
CA ALA A 200 14.81 27.32 14.82
C ALA A 200 14.94 25.99 14.08
N GLN A 201 14.74 25.98 12.76
CA GLN A 201 14.90 24.78 11.94
C GLN A 201 16.38 24.41 11.76
N LEU A 202 17.27 25.39 11.61
CA LEU A 202 18.69 25.16 11.57
C LEU A 202 19.19 24.50 12.87
N LEU A 203 18.76 25.01 14.03
CA LEU A 203 19.09 24.44 15.34
C LEU A 203 18.52 23.02 15.49
N TYR A 204 17.30 22.78 15.00
CA TYR A 204 16.72 21.46 15.04
C TYR A 204 17.53 20.47 14.18
N TYR A 205 17.90 20.87 12.97
CA TYR A 205 18.76 20.07 12.11
C TYR A 205 20.11 19.77 12.77
N TYR A 206 20.78 20.77 13.33
CA TYR A 206 22.06 20.57 14.03
C TYR A 206 21.93 19.66 15.24
N TYR A 207 20.89 19.84 16.04
CA TYR A 207 20.60 18.95 17.15
C TYR A 207 20.39 17.50 16.69
N MET A 208 19.61 17.28 15.62
CA MET A 208 19.38 15.94 15.11
C MET A 208 20.66 15.28 14.61
N LYS A 209 21.49 16.03 13.89
CA LYS A 209 22.80 15.54 13.44
C LYS A 209 23.77 15.26 14.60
N GLY A 210 23.65 15.95 15.70
CA GLY A 210 24.55 15.81 16.86
C GLY A 210 24.03 14.88 17.95
N SER A 211 22.75 14.48 17.93
CA SER A 211 22.16 13.72 19.05
C SER A 211 22.33 12.19 18.99
N GLY A 212 23.13 11.69 18.06
CA GLY A 212 23.45 10.28 17.88
C GLY A 212 22.57 9.56 16.87
N GLY A 213 23.21 8.83 15.96
CA GLY A 213 22.54 7.96 15.00
C GLY A 213 21.99 8.62 13.72
N MET A 214 22.13 9.94 13.55
CA MET A 214 21.70 10.66 12.35
C MET A 214 22.84 11.35 11.61
N TYR A 215 24.07 10.98 11.92
CA TYR A 215 25.27 11.43 11.24
C TYR A 215 26.08 10.21 10.79
N GLU A 216 26.58 10.25 9.57
CA GLU A 216 27.36 9.17 8.96
C GLU A 216 28.74 9.68 8.60
N ALA A 217 29.77 8.88 8.87
CA ALA A 217 31.15 9.13 8.47
C ALA A 217 31.86 7.78 8.25
N ASP A 218 33.07 7.83 7.67
CA ASP A 218 33.84 6.64 7.32
C ASP A 218 34.25 5.79 8.54
N THR A 219 34.46 6.41 9.68
CA THR A 219 34.85 5.72 10.91
C THR A 219 33.97 6.09 12.09
N PRO A 220 33.79 5.20 13.08
CA PRO A 220 33.05 5.51 14.31
C PRO A 220 33.63 6.72 15.07
N GLN A 221 34.95 6.94 14.99
CA GLN A 221 35.62 8.10 15.60
C GLN A 221 35.22 9.40 14.89
N ASP A 222 35.12 9.38 13.56
CA ASP A 222 34.70 10.56 12.80
C ASP A 222 33.19 10.84 13.02
N VAL A 223 32.37 9.81 13.27
CA VAL A 223 30.97 9.99 13.69
C VAL A 223 30.91 10.78 14.99
N VAL A 224 31.63 10.34 16.04
CA VAL A 224 31.67 11.03 17.34
C VAL A 224 32.15 12.48 17.20
N LEU A 225 33.19 12.74 16.40
CA LEU A 225 33.70 14.07 16.17
C LEU A 225 32.73 14.96 15.36
N GLY A 226 32.01 14.38 14.42
CA GLY A 226 30.97 15.06 13.65
C GLY A 226 29.78 15.44 14.50
N GLU A 227 29.25 14.50 15.30
CA GLU A 227 28.18 14.74 16.27
C GLU A 227 28.56 15.83 17.26
N PHE A 228 29.77 15.76 17.81
CA PHE A 228 30.30 16.79 18.70
C PHE A 228 30.32 18.17 18.05
N ASN A 229 30.80 18.30 16.80
CA ASN A 229 30.83 19.57 16.10
C ASN A 229 29.41 20.14 15.93
N TYR A 230 28.43 19.35 15.53
CA TYR A 230 27.03 19.77 15.38
C TYR A 230 26.44 20.23 16.72
N LEU A 231 26.74 19.52 17.82
CA LEU A 231 26.30 19.94 19.16
C LEU A 231 26.92 21.26 19.58
N ILE A 232 28.19 21.49 19.28
CA ILE A 232 28.86 22.77 19.58
C ILE A 232 28.22 23.93 18.81
N GLU A 233 27.99 23.76 17.54
CA GLU A 233 27.28 24.75 16.71
C GLU A 233 25.87 25.02 17.23
N CYS A 234 25.15 23.99 17.59
CA CYS A 234 23.83 24.10 18.18
C CYS A 234 23.85 24.87 19.49
N LEU A 235 24.80 24.58 20.40
CA LEU A 235 24.96 25.26 21.66
C LEU A 235 25.37 26.76 21.48
N GLY A 236 26.26 27.04 20.53
CA GLY A 236 26.69 28.40 20.22
C GLY A 236 25.53 29.26 19.73
N ILE A 237 24.86 28.83 18.68
CA ILE A 237 23.73 29.56 18.07
C ILE A 237 22.55 29.66 19.05
N SER A 238 22.20 28.56 19.76
CA SER A 238 21.10 28.60 20.70
C SER A 238 21.30 29.61 21.84
N ARG A 239 22.52 29.75 22.35
CA ARG A 239 22.88 30.76 23.37
C ARG A 239 22.82 32.17 22.81
N GLU A 240 23.42 32.41 21.63
CA GLU A 240 23.42 33.70 20.97
C GLU A 240 22.03 34.26 20.75
N TYR A 241 21.10 33.40 20.25
CA TYR A 241 19.74 33.80 19.87
C TYR A 241 18.70 33.51 20.95
N GLY A 242 19.06 32.92 22.09
CA GLY A 242 18.18 32.64 23.24
C GLY A 242 17.19 31.50 23.05
N TYR A 243 17.57 30.46 22.31
CA TYR A 243 16.74 29.24 22.09
C TYR A 243 16.93 28.24 23.23
N VAL A 244 16.29 28.50 24.36
CA VAL A 244 16.43 27.74 25.63
C VAL A 244 16.19 26.25 25.41
N TYR A 245 15.19 25.86 24.58
CA TYR A 245 14.88 24.48 24.30
C TYR A 245 16.03 23.73 23.59
N PHE A 246 16.64 24.32 22.58
CA PHE A 246 17.76 23.72 21.86
C PHE A 246 19.05 23.75 22.66
N GLU A 247 19.29 24.79 23.46
CA GLU A 247 20.42 24.82 24.40
C GLU A 247 20.33 23.67 25.39
N ALA A 248 19.11 23.42 25.94
CA ALA A 248 18.86 22.29 26.84
C ALA A 248 19.09 20.95 26.18
N ASN A 249 18.49 20.75 25.00
CA ASN A 249 18.63 19.49 24.24
C ASN A 249 20.09 19.21 23.84
N ALA A 250 20.79 20.22 23.33
CA ALA A 250 22.19 20.07 22.94
C ALA A 250 23.11 19.85 24.19
N SER A 251 22.81 20.47 25.33
CA SER A 251 23.53 20.19 26.59
C SER A 251 23.28 18.76 27.06
N GLN A 252 22.05 18.28 26.99
CA GLN A 252 21.70 16.89 27.31
C GLN A 252 22.42 15.91 26.39
N ALA A 253 22.39 16.15 25.08
CA ALA A 253 23.07 15.31 24.10
C ALA A 253 24.58 15.32 24.25
N MET A 254 25.15 16.48 24.65
CA MET A 254 26.55 16.57 24.97
C MET A 254 26.93 15.73 26.21
N ALA A 255 26.08 15.70 27.23
CA ALA A 255 26.26 14.80 28.36
C ALA A 255 26.20 13.32 27.96
N GLU A 256 25.24 12.95 27.11
CA GLU A 256 25.13 11.58 26.57
C GLU A 256 26.33 11.19 25.69
N LEU A 257 26.88 12.10 24.90
CA LEU A 257 28.05 11.85 24.07
C LEU A 257 29.31 11.67 24.92
N LEU A 258 29.48 12.55 25.91
CA LEU A 258 30.65 12.58 26.78
C LEU A 258 30.61 11.55 27.92
N LYS A 259 29.46 10.90 28.21
CA LYS A 259 29.37 9.91 29.30
C LYS A 259 30.34 8.74 29.09
N GLU A 260 30.59 8.38 27.82
CA GLU A 260 31.59 7.38 27.48
C GLU A 260 32.99 8.00 27.52
N ARG A 261 33.82 7.58 28.46
CA ARG A 261 35.16 8.14 28.62
C ARG A 261 35.99 8.09 27.33
N LYS A 262 35.84 7.06 26.52
CA LYS A 262 36.53 6.94 25.22
C LYS A 262 36.22 8.10 24.26
N ASN A 263 34.98 8.59 24.27
CA ASN A 263 34.55 9.73 23.45
C ASN A 263 35.13 11.02 23.96
N PHE A 264 35.13 11.22 25.29
CA PHE A 264 35.76 12.36 25.93
C PHE A 264 37.27 12.42 25.57
N ASP A 265 38.00 11.31 25.75
CA ASP A 265 39.44 11.23 25.46
C ASP A 265 39.72 11.49 23.96
N LEU A 266 38.92 10.95 23.06
CA LEU A 266 39.00 11.19 21.61
C LEU A 266 38.82 12.69 21.27
N ILE A 267 37.80 13.31 21.83
CA ILE A 267 37.50 14.73 21.57
C ILE A 267 38.61 15.61 22.14
N MET A 268 39.08 15.30 23.35
CA MET A 268 40.23 15.98 23.96
C MET A 268 41.49 15.90 23.08
N GLU A 269 41.77 14.74 22.48
CA GLU A 269 42.90 14.56 21.58
C GLU A 269 42.70 15.33 20.25
N ARG A 270 41.57 15.23 19.64
CA ARG A 270 41.30 15.71 18.27
C ARG A 270 40.78 17.13 18.18
N ARG A 271 40.13 17.65 19.24
CA ARG A 271 39.54 18.99 19.33
C ARG A 271 39.94 19.75 20.63
N PRO A 272 41.23 19.80 20.99
CA PRO A 272 41.65 20.33 22.29
C PRO A 272 41.29 21.80 22.50
N ASN A 273 41.24 22.62 21.45
CA ASN A 273 40.89 24.02 21.56
C ASN A 273 39.39 24.24 21.88
N VAL A 274 38.53 23.45 21.22
CA VAL A 274 37.07 23.49 21.44
C VAL A 274 36.77 22.96 22.84
N MET A 275 37.38 21.85 23.25
CA MET A 275 37.23 21.29 24.61
C MET A 275 37.67 22.30 25.70
N ARG A 276 38.78 23.00 25.50
CA ARG A 276 39.19 24.07 26.44
C ARG A 276 38.20 25.23 26.49
N ALA A 277 37.55 25.55 25.38
CA ALA A 277 36.56 26.62 25.33
C ALA A 277 35.28 26.26 26.12
N ILE A 278 34.83 25.00 26.07
CA ILE A 278 33.66 24.53 26.81
C ILE A 278 33.98 24.05 28.21
N ASN A 279 35.23 23.71 28.51
CA ASN A 279 35.72 23.30 29.82
C ASN A 279 36.78 24.30 30.33
N ASN A 280 36.40 25.56 30.46
CA ASN A 280 37.28 26.65 30.91
C ASN A 280 37.64 26.54 32.41
N GLU A 281 36.94 25.73 33.17
CA GLU A 281 37.17 25.47 34.60
C GLU A 281 38.07 24.26 34.85
N ASP A 282 38.55 23.60 33.77
CA ASP A 282 39.39 22.42 33.81
C ASP A 282 38.78 21.25 34.63
N LEU A 283 37.48 21.07 34.49
CA LEU A 283 36.73 20.00 35.17
C LEU A 283 37.16 18.61 34.66
N SER A 284 37.14 17.65 35.56
CA SER A 284 37.34 16.25 35.21
C SER A 284 36.25 15.74 34.22
N TRP A 285 36.50 14.60 33.62
CA TRP A 285 35.52 13.94 32.74
C TRP A 285 34.16 13.77 33.43
N GLU A 286 34.15 13.26 34.67
CA GLU A 286 32.97 13.06 35.50
C GLU A 286 32.20 14.35 35.75
N GLU A 287 32.94 15.39 36.16
CA GLU A 287 32.35 16.69 36.48
C GLU A 287 31.82 17.43 35.25
N LEU A 288 32.55 17.40 34.15
CA LEU A 288 32.12 18.06 32.91
C LEU A 288 30.85 17.41 32.35
N THR A 289 30.79 16.07 32.32
CA THR A 289 29.62 15.31 31.86
C THR A 289 28.40 15.66 32.72
N MET A 290 28.54 15.63 34.03
CA MET A 290 27.46 15.96 34.96
C MET A 290 27.05 17.44 34.84
N ARG A 291 28.00 18.35 34.63
CA ARG A 291 27.71 19.79 34.44
C ARG A 291 26.77 20.01 33.26
N PHE A 292 27.03 19.36 32.11
CA PHE A 292 26.15 19.46 30.94
C PHE A 292 24.75 18.89 31.23
N ALA A 293 24.67 17.78 31.94
CA ALA A 293 23.38 17.18 32.30
C ALA A 293 22.57 18.07 33.27
N TRP A 294 23.27 18.70 34.29
CA TRP A 294 22.63 19.64 35.17
C TRP A 294 22.20 20.93 34.48
N GLN A 295 23.03 21.45 33.57
CA GLN A 295 22.69 22.61 32.75
C GLN A 295 21.42 22.35 31.93
N ALA A 296 21.31 21.17 31.31
CA ALA A 296 20.11 20.78 30.59
C ALA A 296 18.88 20.74 31.50
N LEU A 297 18.99 20.15 32.68
CA LEU A 297 17.93 20.10 33.68
C LEU A 297 17.40 21.47 34.09
N ASP A 298 18.31 22.41 34.39
CA ASP A 298 17.93 23.77 34.77
C ASP A 298 17.22 24.50 33.63
N LEU A 299 17.71 24.34 32.42
CA LEU A 299 17.10 24.95 31.24
C LEU A 299 15.71 24.35 30.95
N PHE A 300 15.53 23.03 31.05
CA PHE A 300 14.20 22.41 30.88
C PHE A 300 13.23 22.79 32.01
N LYS A 301 13.70 22.92 33.23
CA LYS A 301 12.88 23.46 34.33
C LYS A 301 12.42 24.88 34.04
N LYS A 302 13.31 25.72 33.48
CA LYS A 302 12.96 27.07 33.04
C LYS A 302 12.00 27.09 31.86
N TYR A 303 12.12 26.13 30.93
CA TYR A 303 11.26 26.00 29.76
C TYR A 303 9.89 25.41 30.13
N GLY A 304 9.79 24.55 31.15
CA GLY A 304 8.55 24.02 31.71
C GLY A 304 8.07 22.68 31.10
N ASP A 305 8.94 21.95 30.41
CA ASP A 305 8.59 20.64 29.80
C ASP A 305 8.87 19.50 30.79
N LEU A 306 7.81 18.92 31.37
CA LEU A 306 7.90 17.85 32.37
C LEU A 306 8.53 16.56 31.84
N TYR A 307 8.26 16.19 30.60
CA TYR A 307 8.86 15.01 30.02
C TYR A 307 10.35 15.19 29.70
N GLN A 308 10.75 16.35 29.19
CA GLN A 308 12.17 16.66 28.98
C GLN A 308 12.94 16.72 30.32
N ILE A 309 12.31 17.23 31.38
CA ILE A 309 12.88 17.18 32.73
C ILE A 309 13.09 15.71 33.15
N SER A 310 12.09 14.83 32.94
CA SER A 310 12.23 13.40 33.26
C SER A 310 13.33 12.74 32.43
N GLY A 311 13.42 13.04 31.14
CA GLY A 311 14.46 12.58 30.24
C GLY A 311 15.86 13.01 30.68
N THR A 312 15.99 14.23 31.20
CA THR A 312 17.26 14.73 31.66
C THR A 312 17.69 14.06 32.99
N TYR A 313 16.75 13.76 33.89
CA TYR A 313 17.04 12.94 35.07
C TYR A 313 17.51 11.53 34.67
N ARG A 314 16.97 10.93 33.59
CA ARG A 314 17.50 9.69 33.04
C ARG A 314 18.93 9.85 32.53
N THR A 315 19.26 10.97 31.86
CA THR A 315 20.63 11.27 31.44
C THR A 315 21.58 11.38 32.63
N LEU A 316 21.18 12.10 33.72
CA LEU A 316 21.93 12.14 34.97
C LEU A 316 22.18 10.74 35.54
N ALA A 317 21.14 9.88 35.51
CA ALA A 317 21.27 8.51 35.96
C ALA A 317 22.22 7.69 35.07
N SER A 318 22.09 7.81 33.73
CA SER A 318 22.99 7.15 32.80
C SER A 318 24.45 7.56 32.99
N CYS A 319 24.72 8.86 33.15
CA CYS A 319 26.06 9.36 33.45
C CYS A 319 26.56 8.83 34.80
N SER A 320 25.70 8.78 35.82
CA SER A 320 26.06 8.25 37.16
C SER A 320 26.35 6.74 37.10
N ASN A 321 25.62 5.96 36.30
CA ASN A 321 25.88 4.54 36.07
C ASN A 321 27.25 4.32 35.44
N GLU A 322 27.61 5.10 34.39
CA GLU A 322 28.94 5.02 33.77
C GLU A 322 30.08 5.39 34.73
N GLN A 323 29.80 6.27 35.69
CA GLN A 323 30.73 6.68 36.74
C GLN A 323 30.75 5.76 37.97
N GLY A 324 29.93 4.67 37.95
CA GLY A 324 29.81 3.68 39.04
C GLY A 324 29.03 4.21 40.26
N ARG A 325 28.34 5.36 40.16
CA ARG A 325 27.55 5.99 41.23
C ARG A 325 26.08 5.52 41.17
N TYR A 326 25.88 4.23 41.48
CA TYR A 326 24.58 3.56 41.25
C TYR A 326 23.46 4.04 42.17
N GLU A 327 23.79 4.46 43.42
CA GLU A 327 22.79 5.02 44.35
C GLU A 327 22.25 6.37 43.85
N ASP A 328 23.16 7.23 43.36
CA ASP A 328 22.76 8.49 42.72
C ASP A 328 21.90 8.22 41.47
N ALA A 329 22.28 7.26 40.62
CA ALA A 329 21.52 6.86 39.47
C ALA A 329 20.11 6.41 39.84
N LEU A 330 19.93 5.60 40.88
CA LEU A 330 18.62 5.15 41.37
C LEU A 330 17.78 6.34 41.88
N HIS A 331 18.39 7.28 42.58
CA HIS A 331 17.72 8.52 43.00
C HIS A 331 17.21 9.32 41.79
N TYR A 332 18.07 9.54 40.78
CA TYR A 332 17.69 10.28 39.58
C TYR A 332 16.58 9.56 38.77
N LEU A 333 16.63 8.24 38.66
CA LEU A 333 15.58 7.46 38.02
C LEU A 333 14.23 7.52 38.74
N SER A 334 14.28 7.57 40.10
CA SER A 334 13.06 7.79 40.89
C SER A 334 12.47 9.18 40.64
N GLU A 335 13.31 10.22 40.55
CA GLU A 335 12.86 11.55 40.14
C GLU A 335 12.30 11.58 38.72
N ALA A 336 12.96 10.90 37.78
CA ALA A 336 12.47 10.77 36.39
C ALA A 336 11.04 10.23 36.34
N LEU A 337 10.77 9.08 37.00
CA LEU A 337 9.44 8.52 37.12
C LEU A 337 8.47 9.46 37.84
N GLY A 338 8.94 10.19 38.86
CA GLY A 338 8.14 11.20 39.56
C GLY A 338 7.67 12.32 38.65
N TYR A 339 8.49 12.76 37.67
CA TYR A 339 8.08 13.76 36.68
C TYR A 339 7.11 13.22 35.64
N VAL A 340 7.26 11.98 35.22
CA VAL A 340 6.28 11.29 34.34
C VAL A 340 4.94 11.19 35.06
N ASN A 341 4.92 10.76 36.33
CA ASN A 341 3.68 10.70 37.13
C ASN A 341 3.02 12.08 37.26
N ARG A 342 3.79 13.14 37.55
CA ARG A 342 3.25 14.51 37.58
C ARG A 342 2.67 14.97 36.27
N HIS A 343 3.26 14.57 35.15
CA HIS A 343 2.73 14.86 33.84
C HIS A 343 1.36 14.17 33.64
N HIS A 344 1.28 12.86 33.91
CA HIS A 344 0.03 12.09 33.76
C HIS A 344 -1.05 12.55 34.73
N GLU A 345 -0.69 12.94 35.95
CA GLU A 345 -1.64 13.57 36.89
C GLU A 345 -2.22 14.88 36.36
N LYS A 346 -1.38 15.69 35.70
CA LYS A 346 -1.77 17.00 35.17
C LYS A 346 -2.64 16.91 33.90
N TYR A 347 -2.29 16.05 32.98
CA TYR A 347 -2.89 16.03 31.64
C TYR A 347 -3.88 14.88 31.43
N TYR A 348 -3.71 13.73 32.09
CA TYR A 348 -4.56 12.54 31.98
C TYR A 348 -5.31 12.19 33.26
N HIS A 349 -5.25 13.04 34.27
CA HIS A 349 -5.95 12.89 35.53
C HIS A 349 -5.71 11.57 36.27
N CYS A 350 -4.55 10.94 36.09
CA CYS A 350 -4.12 9.73 36.78
C CYS A 350 -3.77 10.06 38.24
N THR A 351 -4.77 10.21 39.08
CA THR A 351 -4.62 10.67 40.47
C THR A 351 -4.46 9.53 41.49
N ASP A 352 -4.86 8.29 41.13
CA ASP A 352 -4.70 7.14 42.00
C ASP A 352 -3.23 6.83 42.24
N THR A 353 -2.92 6.53 43.50
CA THR A 353 -1.56 6.13 43.87
C THR A 353 -1.17 4.77 43.31
N MET A 354 -2.13 3.94 42.94
CA MET A 354 -1.89 2.65 42.32
C MET A 354 -1.48 2.79 40.83
N ASP A 355 -1.92 3.86 40.19
CA ASP A 355 -1.62 4.16 38.76
C ASP A 355 -0.30 4.93 38.56
N ARG A 356 0.57 4.97 39.59
CA ARG A 356 1.85 5.67 39.52
C ARG A 356 3.00 4.73 39.20
N LEU A 357 3.84 5.15 38.28
CA LEU A 357 5.11 4.47 38.00
C LEU A 357 6.01 4.50 39.23
N ARG A 358 6.56 3.36 39.59
CA ARG A 358 7.49 3.17 40.71
C ARG A 358 8.74 2.44 40.24
N PRO A 359 9.90 2.70 40.86
CA PRO A 359 11.12 1.95 40.50
C PRO A 359 10.97 0.43 40.64
N TYR A 360 10.18 -0.03 41.59
CA TYR A 360 9.87 -1.45 41.81
C TYR A 360 8.51 -1.65 42.51
N VAL A 361 7.76 -2.64 42.06
CA VAL A 361 6.51 -3.06 42.70
C VAL A 361 6.60 -4.56 42.99
N PRO A 362 6.62 -4.97 44.29
CA PRO A 362 6.68 -6.38 44.64
C PRO A 362 5.43 -7.13 44.17
N MET A 363 5.61 -8.33 43.61
CA MET A 363 4.52 -9.23 43.20
C MET A 363 3.52 -8.62 42.23
N ALA A 364 3.91 -7.63 41.43
CA ALA A 364 3.04 -7.10 40.37
C ALA A 364 2.75 -8.19 39.34
N THR A 365 1.47 -8.39 39.02
CA THR A 365 1.00 -9.34 37.99
C THR A 365 0.86 -8.65 36.63
N THR A 366 0.66 -7.35 36.63
CA THR A 366 0.58 -6.48 35.43
C THR A 366 1.49 -5.27 35.60
N SER A 367 1.94 -4.67 34.53
CA SER A 367 2.69 -3.41 34.58
C SER A 367 1.75 -2.25 34.22
N ILE A 368 1.80 -1.20 35.03
CA ILE A 368 1.06 0.05 34.80
C ILE A 368 1.40 0.65 33.43
N GLU A 369 2.65 0.51 33.04
CA GLU A 369 3.14 0.98 31.74
C GLU A 369 2.37 0.38 30.56
N LEU A 370 2.12 -0.93 30.62
CA LEU A 370 1.35 -1.60 29.55
C LEU A 370 -0.14 -1.28 29.65
N GLU A 371 -0.66 -1.04 30.86
CA GLU A 371 -2.02 -0.55 31.04
C GLU A 371 -2.16 0.83 30.42
N TRP A 372 -1.26 1.75 30.66
CA TRP A 372 -1.27 3.10 30.03
C TRP A 372 -1.13 3.05 28.51
N ILE A 373 -0.30 2.13 27.99
CA ILE A 373 -0.10 1.98 26.53
C ILE A 373 -1.35 1.43 25.84
N ASN A 374 -2.12 0.58 26.54
CA ASN A 374 -3.31 -0.04 26.00
C ASN A 374 -4.62 0.74 26.28
N ASP A 375 -4.55 1.80 27.07
CA ASP A 375 -5.68 2.68 27.37
C ASP A 375 -5.78 3.80 26.32
N ASP A 376 -6.88 3.84 25.59
CA ASP A 376 -7.13 4.85 24.55
C ASP A 376 -7.18 6.29 25.11
N GLY A 377 -7.48 6.45 26.41
CA GLY A 377 -7.57 7.73 27.12
C GLY A 377 -6.24 8.23 27.69
N ILE A 378 -5.19 7.40 27.72
CA ILE A 378 -3.89 7.74 28.29
C ILE A 378 -2.81 7.63 27.21
N LYS A 379 -2.41 8.76 26.64
CA LYS A 379 -1.34 8.75 25.63
C LYS A 379 0.04 8.93 26.28
N SER A 380 0.75 7.83 26.43
CA SER A 380 2.11 7.79 26.97
C SER A 380 3.16 7.87 25.87
N VAL A 381 4.44 8.00 26.24
CA VAL A 381 5.60 7.89 25.34
C VAL A 381 6.32 6.57 25.64
N PRO A 382 5.92 5.44 25.03
CA PRO A 382 6.40 4.11 25.38
C PRO A 382 7.93 3.99 25.34
N GLU A 383 8.56 4.54 24.32
CA GLU A 383 10.03 4.47 24.14
C GLU A 383 10.78 5.16 25.31
N TRP A 384 10.27 6.27 25.84
CA TRP A 384 10.88 6.95 26.96
C TRP A 384 10.73 6.14 28.23
N ILE A 385 9.55 5.58 28.45
CA ILE A 385 9.30 4.72 29.62
C ILE A 385 10.19 3.49 29.57
N ALA A 386 10.34 2.88 28.40
CA ALA A 386 11.23 1.74 28.17
C ALA A 386 12.68 2.10 28.59
N ARG A 387 13.18 3.26 28.17
CA ARG A 387 14.55 3.71 28.53
C ARG A 387 14.72 3.95 30.03
N PHE A 388 13.71 4.41 30.76
CA PHE A 388 13.77 4.48 32.22
C PHE A 388 13.88 3.09 32.82
N ARG A 389 13.09 2.14 32.34
CA ARG A 389 13.11 0.74 32.79
C ARG A 389 14.42 0.02 32.49
N GLU A 390 15.01 0.29 31.34
CA GLU A 390 16.34 -0.18 30.98
C GLU A 390 17.38 0.30 32.00
N GLN A 391 17.43 1.63 32.24
CA GLN A 391 18.40 2.21 33.17
C GLN A 391 18.17 1.73 34.62
N LEU A 392 16.92 1.57 35.07
CA LEU A 392 16.61 0.97 36.37
C LEU A 392 17.09 -0.47 36.46
N SER A 393 16.91 -1.27 35.41
CA SER A 393 17.39 -2.64 35.37
C SER A 393 18.91 -2.71 35.51
N VAL A 394 19.64 -1.86 34.76
CA VAL A 394 21.11 -1.76 34.82
C VAL A 394 21.57 -1.33 36.22
N THR A 395 20.95 -0.29 36.77
CA THR A 395 21.29 0.23 38.11
C THR A 395 21.07 -0.82 39.18
N TYR A 396 19.92 -1.49 39.19
CA TYR A 396 19.62 -2.54 40.18
C TYR A 396 20.53 -3.76 40.01
N ALA A 397 20.89 -4.12 38.76
CA ALA A 397 21.84 -5.20 38.52
C ALA A 397 23.22 -4.90 39.14
N ALA A 398 23.70 -3.67 38.94
CA ALA A 398 24.96 -3.19 39.51
C ALA A 398 24.96 -3.14 41.05
N LEU A 399 23.82 -2.84 41.66
CA LEU A 399 23.62 -2.92 43.10
C LEU A 399 23.40 -4.35 43.65
N GLY A 400 23.40 -5.38 42.80
CA GLY A 400 23.15 -6.77 43.20
C GLY A 400 21.67 -7.07 43.54
N MET A 401 20.75 -6.19 43.22
CA MET A 401 19.32 -6.29 43.51
C MET A 401 18.56 -7.01 42.38
N LYS A 402 18.80 -8.30 42.23
CA LYS A 402 18.31 -9.11 41.11
C LYS A 402 16.78 -9.05 40.89
N PRO A 403 15.88 -9.19 41.90
CA PRO A 403 14.44 -9.13 41.66
C PRO A 403 13.98 -7.81 41.06
N GLN A 404 14.57 -6.70 41.51
CA GLN A 404 14.27 -5.35 41.01
C GLN A 404 14.79 -5.16 39.59
N SER A 405 16.00 -5.68 39.29
CA SER A 405 16.57 -5.66 37.95
C SER A 405 15.71 -6.47 36.96
N ASP A 406 15.35 -7.71 37.34
CA ASP A 406 14.52 -8.57 36.50
C ASP A 406 13.12 -7.97 36.25
N TYR A 407 12.50 -7.37 37.27
CA TYR A 407 11.23 -6.65 37.12
C TYR A 407 11.30 -5.56 36.05
N ASN A 408 12.31 -4.67 36.15
CA ASN A 408 12.46 -3.55 35.24
C ASN A 408 12.85 -4.03 33.82
N ARG A 409 13.68 -5.08 33.73
CA ARG A 409 14.04 -5.68 32.43
C ARG A 409 12.83 -6.28 31.73
N ASN A 410 11.95 -6.96 32.43
CA ASN A 410 10.78 -7.57 31.85
C ASN A 410 9.84 -6.51 31.31
N ILE A 411 9.54 -5.45 32.06
CA ILE A 411 8.72 -4.33 31.57
C ILE A 411 9.38 -3.67 30.35
N TYR A 412 10.69 -3.44 30.39
CA TYR A 412 11.43 -2.91 29.25
C TYR A 412 11.23 -3.77 27.99
N LEU A 413 11.37 -5.08 28.13
CA LEU A 413 11.19 -6.02 27.01
C LEU A 413 9.76 -6.05 26.52
N ASP A 414 8.77 -6.03 27.42
CA ASP A 414 7.35 -6.01 27.07
C ASP A 414 6.97 -4.75 26.27
N ILE A 415 7.48 -3.58 26.69
CA ILE A 415 7.27 -2.31 25.95
C ILE A 415 7.97 -2.38 24.58
N LEU A 416 9.19 -2.91 24.51
CA LEU A 416 9.88 -3.07 23.23
C LEU A 416 9.13 -4.01 22.28
N ASP A 417 8.61 -5.11 22.80
CA ASP A 417 7.81 -6.03 22.00
C ASP A 417 6.55 -5.33 21.45
N TYR A 418 5.91 -4.50 22.27
CA TYR A 418 4.78 -3.69 21.84
C TYR A 418 5.16 -2.69 20.73
N THR A 419 6.19 -1.88 20.96
CA THR A 419 6.61 -0.82 20.01
C THR A 419 7.23 -1.37 18.73
N ARG A 420 7.74 -2.62 18.76
CA ARG A 420 8.37 -3.27 17.62
C ARG A 420 7.47 -4.23 16.85
N GLN A 421 6.26 -4.54 17.36
CA GLN A 421 5.32 -5.43 16.66
C GLN A 421 5.04 -4.99 15.22
N ASP A 422 5.07 -3.69 14.98
CA ASP A 422 4.81 -3.09 13.68
C ASP A 422 6.07 -2.83 12.83
N LYS A 423 7.27 -3.01 13.39
CA LYS A 423 8.54 -2.74 12.68
C LYS A 423 8.67 -3.57 11.39
N GLU A 424 8.30 -4.86 11.45
CA GLU A 424 8.32 -5.73 10.26
C GLU A 424 7.22 -5.36 9.27
N LEU A 425 6.05 -4.95 9.77
CA LEU A 425 4.96 -4.45 8.94
C LEU A 425 5.37 -3.19 8.18
N GLU A 426 6.07 -2.28 8.82
CA GLU A 426 6.54 -1.05 8.18
C GLU A 426 7.64 -1.30 7.15
N SER A 427 8.62 -2.14 7.48
CA SER A 427 9.64 -2.55 6.51
C SER A 427 9.02 -3.18 5.26
N ARG A 428 7.97 -4.00 5.45
CA ARG A 428 7.21 -4.59 4.34
C ARG A 428 6.34 -3.58 3.62
N TYR A 429 5.75 -2.65 4.34
CA TYR A 429 4.93 -1.59 3.72
C TYR A 429 5.79 -0.67 2.86
N ASN A 430 6.96 -0.27 3.34
CA ASN A 430 7.92 0.52 2.56
C ASN A 430 8.45 -0.26 1.34
N ALA A 431 8.68 -1.57 1.48
CA ALA A 431 9.05 -2.43 0.36
C ALA A 431 7.92 -2.53 -0.66
N LEU A 432 6.68 -2.73 -0.19
CA LEU A 432 5.48 -2.78 -1.03
C LEU A 432 5.17 -1.43 -1.69
N GLU A 433 5.46 -0.31 -1.03
CA GLU A 433 5.30 1.02 -1.61
C GLU A 433 6.30 1.24 -2.75
N LYS A 434 7.58 0.91 -2.55
CA LYS A 434 8.60 0.95 -3.61
C LYS A 434 8.26 0.02 -4.76
N GLU A 435 7.76 -1.19 -4.47
CA GLU A 435 7.26 -2.12 -5.49
C GLU A 435 6.00 -1.59 -6.18
N SER A 436 5.10 -0.94 -5.45
CA SER A 436 3.89 -0.31 -6.00
C SER A 436 4.24 0.88 -6.90
N GLU A 437 5.21 1.71 -6.51
CA GLU A 437 5.70 2.81 -7.36
C GLU A 437 6.39 2.29 -8.62
N ALA A 438 7.21 1.24 -8.50
CA ALA A 438 7.84 0.57 -9.64
C ALA A 438 6.79 -0.07 -10.56
N LEU A 439 5.76 -0.73 -9.97
CA LEU A 439 4.64 -1.31 -10.71
C LEU A 439 3.77 -0.24 -11.37
N ASN A 440 3.52 0.90 -10.71
CA ASN A 440 2.81 2.02 -11.30
C ASN A 440 3.59 2.63 -12.46
N GLY A 441 4.92 2.77 -12.31
CA GLY A 441 5.82 3.18 -13.40
C GLY A 441 5.76 2.20 -14.59
N LEU A 442 5.82 0.89 -14.31
CA LEU A 442 5.69 -0.15 -15.32
C LEU A 442 4.30 -0.14 -15.97
N LEU A 443 3.25 0.08 -15.19
CA LEU A 443 1.87 0.19 -15.69
C LEU A 443 1.70 1.36 -16.65
N VAL A 444 2.30 2.51 -16.33
CA VAL A 444 2.31 3.68 -17.24
C VAL A 444 3.01 3.34 -18.54
N VAL A 445 4.16 2.67 -18.49
CA VAL A 445 4.90 2.21 -19.69
C VAL A 445 4.07 1.23 -20.51
N VAL A 446 3.40 0.28 -19.84
CA VAL A 446 2.50 -0.69 -20.51
C VAL A 446 1.30 0.01 -21.15
N VAL A 447 0.68 0.97 -20.46
CA VAL A 447 -0.45 1.74 -21.00
C VAL A 447 0.00 2.55 -22.22
N ILE A 448 1.16 3.21 -22.16
CA ILE A 448 1.74 3.93 -23.30
C ILE A 448 2.01 2.95 -24.46
N GLY A 449 2.59 1.77 -24.15
CA GLY A 449 2.81 0.72 -25.13
C GLY A 449 1.50 0.25 -25.81
N ILE A 450 0.45 0.04 -25.04
CA ILE A 450 -0.88 -0.33 -25.55
C ILE A 450 -1.45 0.80 -26.43
N VAL A 451 -1.33 2.06 -26.01
CA VAL A 451 -1.81 3.20 -26.81
C VAL A 451 -1.07 3.30 -28.12
N VAL A 452 0.25 3.12 -28.11
CA VAL A 452 1.08 3.07 -29.33
C VAL A 452 0.68 1.92 -30.23
N LEU A 453 0.43 0.72 -29.65
CA LEU A 453 -0.05 -0.43 -30.42
C LEU A 453 -1.44 -0.19 -31.02
N ILE A 454 -2.36 0.44 -30.28
CA ILE A 454 -3.68 0.81 -30.78
C ILE A 454 -3.57 1.82 -31.94
N ILE A 455 -2.70 2.85 -31.81
CA ILE A 455 -2.46 3.83 -32.86
C ILE A 455 -1.84 3.15 -34.09
N LEU A 456 -0.84 2.28 -33.88
CA LEU A 456 -0.21 1.51 -34.96
C LEU A 456 -1.22 0.57 -35.63
N PHE A 457 -2.01 -0.13 -34.85
CA PHE A 457 -3.10 -0.97 -35.33
C PHE A 457 -4.14 -0.15 -36.10
N TRP A 458 -4.50 1.04 -35.62
CA TRP A 458 -5.44 1.93 -36.32
C TRP A 458 -4.88 2.41 -37.66
N ILE A 459 -3.59 2.82 -37.70
CA ILE A 459 -2.89 3.25 -38.92
C ILE A 459 -2.81 2.09 -39.91
N LEU A 460 -2.40 0.88 -39.45
CA LEU A 460 -2.31 -0.31 -40.28
C LEU A 460 -3.69 -0.74 -40.76
N ASN A 461 -4.70 -0.71 -39.90
CA ASN A 461 -6.08 -1.04 -40.23
C ASN A 461 -6.68 -0.02 -41.22
N LYS A 462 -6.37 1.28 -41.08
CA LYS A 462 -6.79 2.31 -42.04
C LYS A 462 -6.16 2.04 -43.42
N ARG A 463 -4.82 1.77 -43.46
CA ARG A 463 -4.13 1.39 -44.71
C ARG A 463 -4.63 0.08 -45.29
N TRP A 464 -4.94 -0.89 -44.44
CA TRP A 464 -5.48 -2.18 -44.84
C TRP A 464 -6.93 -2.06 -45.34
N ARG A 465 -7.78 -1.26 -44.72
CA ARG A 465 -9.15 -0.96 -45.17
C ARG A 465 -9.17 -0.27 -46.52
N VAL A 466 -8.32 0.68 -46.76
CA VAL A 466 -8.25 1.36 -48.06
C VAL A 466 -7.79 0.39 -49.16
N ARG A 467 -6.75 -0.44 -48.93
CA ARG A 467 -6.35 -1.48 -49.87
C ARG A 467 -7.40 -2.52 -50.04
N ASN A 468 -8.03 -2.97 -48.95
CA ASN A 468 -9.10 -3.99 -49.05
C ASN A 468 -10.33 -3.44 -49.73
N ALA A 469 -10.70 -2.19 -49.57
CA ALA A 469 -11.81 -1.58 -50.27
C ALA A 469 -11.58 -1.59 -51.79
N LEU A 470 -10.36 -1.25 -52.24
CA LEU A 470 -9.97 -1.38 -53.68
C LEU A 470 -9.92 -2.82 -54.15
N TYR A 471 -9.45 -3.74 -53.30
CA TYR A 471 -9.43 -5.18 -53.60
C TYR A 471 -10.85 -5.76 -53.62
N ILE A 472 -11.73 -5.38 -52.71
CA ILE A 472 -13.13 -5.82 -52.65
C ILE A 472 -13.90 -5.27 -53.87
N ASP A 473 -13.61 -4.05 -54.30
CA ASP A 473 -14.23 -3.51 -55.51
C ASP A 473 -13.81 -4.30 -56.76
N LYS A 474 -12.49 -4.56 -56.90
CA LYS A 474 -12.00 -5.44 -58.00
C LYS A 474 -12.58 -6.86 -57.91
N LEU A 475 -12.67 -7.43 -56.67
CA LEU A 475 -13.26 -8.74 -56.44
C LEU A 475 -14.78 -8.76 -56.74
N LYS A 476 -15.52 -7.72 -56.39
CA LYS A 476 -16.92 -7.56 -56.73
C LYS A 476 -17.14 -7.53 -58.25
N ARG A 477 -16.34 -6.73 -58.94
CA ARG A 477 -16.35 -6.71 -60.43
C ARG A 477 -15.97 -8.05 -61.00
N THR A 478 -14.96 -8.72 -60.46
CA THR A 478 -14.56 -10.07 -60.85
C THR A 478 -15.70 -11.09 -60.68
N LEU A 479 -16.40 -11.04 -59.48
CA LEU A 479 -17.54 -11.87 -59.22
C LEU A 479 -18.71 -11.59 -60.20
N GLU A 480 -18.91 -10.31 -60.54
CA GLU A 480 -19.96 -9.93 -61.48
C GLU A 480 -19.61 -10.39 -62.90
N ILE A 481 -18.36 -10.35 -63.31
CA ILE A 481 -17.85 -10.92 -64.55
C ILE A 481 -18.06 -12.46 -64.53
N CYS A 482 -17.67 -13.14 -63.42
CA CYS A 482 -17.90 -14.60 -63.29
C CYS A 482 -19.42 -14.95 -63.39
N ARG A 483 -20.28 -14.13 -62.77
CA ARG A 483 -21.73 -14.27 -62.82
C ARG A 483 -22.23 -14.06 -64.22
N LYS A 484 -21.77 -13.05 -64.96
CA LYS A 484 -22.15 -12.85 -66.37
C LYS A 484 -21.69 -14.03 -67.26
N ILE A 485 -20.48 -14.54 -67.01
CA ILE A 485 -19.95 -15.74 -67.69
C ILE A 485 -20.87 -16.96 -67.48
N THR A 486 -21.20 -17.21 -66.18
CA THR A 486 -22.06 -18.37 -65.86
C THR A 486 -23.51 -18.23 -66.38
N ALA A 487 -23.99 -16.98 -66.54
CA ALA A 487 -25.33 -16.67 -67.06
C ALA A 487 -25.38 -16.56 -68.56
N SER A 488 -24.24 -16.58 -69.25
CA SER A 488 -24.15 -16.39 -70.71
C SER A 488 -24.32 -17.68 -71.53
N VAL A 489 -24.55 -18.79 -70.84
CA VAL A 489 -24.78 -20.07 -71.54
C VAL A 489 -26.13 -20.02 -72.29
N PRO A 490 -26.15 -20.00 -73.65
CA PRO A 490 -27.38 -19.98 -74.36
C PRO A 490 -28.07 -21.37 -74.23
N ILE A 491 -29.35 -21.35 -73.90
CA ILE A 491 -30.19 -22.53 -73.66
C ILE A 491 -30.30 -23.38 -74.92
N ASP A 492 -30.06 -22.80 -76.07
CA ASP A 492 -30.21 -23.41 -77.41
C ASP A 492 -28.88 -23.59 -78.16
N ALA A 493 -27.70 -23.55 -77.47
CA ALA A 493 -26.41 -23.72 -78.14
C ALA A 493 -26.24 -25.15 -78.68
N GLY A 494 -26.01 -25.30 -79.98
CA GLY A 494 -25.77 -26.58 -80.59
C GLY A 494 -24.27 -26.93 -80.72
N GLU A 495 -23.39 -25.94 -80.66
CA GLU A 495 -21.97 -26.12 -80.79
C GLU A 495 -21.18 -25.27 -79.81
N ILE A 496 -19.91 -25.68 -79.51
CA ILE A 496 -19.06 -25.02 -78.50
C ILE A 496 -18.69 -23.57 -78.93
N GLU A 497 -18.69 -23.29 -80.26
CA GLU A 497 -18.41 -21.95 -80.80
C GLU A 497 -19.51 -20.92 -80.46
N ASP A 498 -20.75 -21.33 -80.34
CA ASP A 498 -21.84 -20.46 -79.98
C ASP A 498 -21.73 -20.02 -78.48
N VAL A 499 -21.30 -20.98 -77.67
CA VAL A 499 -21.02 -20.71 -76.24
C VAL A 499 -19.81 -19.77 -76.07
N THR A 500 -18.72 -19.95 -76.86
CA THR A 500 -17.56 -19.06 -76.79
C THR A 500 -17.90 -17.67 -77.31
N LYS A 501 -18.67 -17.46 -78.31
CA LYS A 501 -19.11 -16.14 -78.80
C LYS A 501 -20.03 -15.46 -77.80
N ALA A 502 -20.93 -16.20 -77.18
CA ALA A 502 -21.83 -15.65 -76.16
C ALA A 502 -21.09 -15.25 -74.91
N VAL A 503 -20.10 -16.04 -74.44
CA VAL A 503 -19.25 -15.68 -73.30
C VAL A 503 -18.43 -14.45 -73.63
N VAL A 504 -17.72 -14.36 -74.76
CA VAL A 504 -16.94 -13.16 -75.15
C VAL A 504 -17.83 -11.93 -75.25
N ALA A 505 -18.97 -12.00 -75.84
CA ALA A 505 -19.92 -10.88 -76.00
C ALA A 505 -20.40 -10.35 -74.61
N SER A 506 -20.61 -11.26 -73.64
CA SER A 506 -21.17 -10.90 -72.33
C SER A 506 -20.14 -10.18 -71.38
N VAL A 507 -18.84 -10.44 -71.56
CA VAL A 507 -17.84 -9.99 -70.57
C VAL A 507 -16.61 -9.28 -71.16
N LYS A 508 -16.46 -9.07 -72.41
CA LYS A 508 -15.31 -8.46 -73.07
C LYS A 508 -14.99 -7.09 -72.49
N GLU A 509 -15.95 -6.15 -72.49
CA GLU A 509 -15.75 -4.81 -71.98
C GLU A 509 -15.43 -4.78 -70.47
N ASP A 510 -16.07 -5.60 -69.69
CA ASP A 510 -15.84 -5.67 -68.23
C ASP A 510 -14.46 -6.23 -67.93
N ILE A 511 -13.96 -7.25 -68.63
CA ILE A 511 -12.62 -7.80 -68.48
C ILE A 511 -11.56 -6.77 -68.92
N LEU A 512 -11.76 -6.10 -70.04
CA LEU A 512 -10.87 -5.07 -70.53
C LEU A 512 -10.71 -3.94 -69.50
N SER A 513 -11.82 -3.49 -68.89
CA SER A 513 -11.81 -2.45 -67.85
C SER A 513 -11.20 -2.92 -66.55
N LEU A 514 -11.37 -4.19 -66.15
CA LEU A 514 -10.88 -4.76 -64.90
C LEU A 514 -9.33 -4.85 -64.89
N VAL A 515 -8.75 -5.35 -65.99
CA VAL A 515 -7.29 -5.63 -66.09
C VAL A 515 -6.51 -4.63 -66.96
N GLY A 516 -7.16 -3.63 -67.52
CA GLY A 516 -6.53 -2.60 -68.38
C GLY A 516 -5.98 -3.21 -69.70
N ALA A 517 -6.68 -4.17 -70.26
CA ALA A 517 -6.32 -4.79 -71.53
C ALA A 517 -7.00 -4.08 -72.68
N THR A 518 -6.43 -4.22 -73.90
CA THR A 518 -6.93 -3.60 -75.11
C THR A 518 -7.79 -4.55 -75.98
N ASP A 519 -7.57 -5.87 -75.87
CA ASP A 519 -8.42 -6.86 -76.54
C ASP A 519 -8.49 -8.16 -75.71
N PHE A 520 -9.64 -8.91 -75.80
CA PHE A 520 -9.93 -10.16 -75.14
C PHE A 520 -10.53 -11.14 -76.12
N ARG A 521 -9.92 -12.36 -76.22
CA ARG A 521 -10.40 -13.45 -77.11
C ARG A 521 -10.31 -14.79 -76.40
N ILE A 522 -11.18 -15.68 -76.81
CA ILE A 522 -11.18 -17.12 -76.42
C ILE A 522 -10.96 -17.94 -77.71
N VAL A 523 -9.94 -18.80 -77.71
CA VAL A 523 -9.62 -19.68 -78.84
C VAL A 523 -9.87 -21.12 -78.41
N ALA A 524 -10.83 -21.79 -78.99
CA ALA A 524 -11.13 -23.20 -78.71
C ALA A 524 -10.20 -24.10 -79.57
N GLU A 525 -9.86 -25.29 -79.03
CA GLU A 525 -8.83 -26.20 -79.59
C GLU A 525 -9.12 -26.74 -80.99
N ASN A 526 -10.35 -26.59 -81.55
CA ASN A 526 -10.79 -27.12 -82.86
C ASN A 526 -11.22 -26.02 -83.87
N GLY A 527 -10.85 -24.76 -83.65
CA GLY A 527 -11.22 -23.65 -84.53
C GLY A 527 -10.12 -23.24 -85.43
N GLU A 528 -10.16 -23.62 -86.74
CA GLU A 528 -9.35 -22.99 -87.81
C GLU A 528 -9.83 -21.54 -88.04
N GLY A 529 -9.21 -20.57 -87.23
CA GLY A 529 -9.52 -19.17 -87.42
C GLY A 529 -8.26 -18.45 -87.88
N ASN A 530 -8.21 -17.99 -89.10
CA ASN A 530 -7.23 -16.99 -89.60
C ASN A 530 -7.34 -15.66 -88.75
N GLU A 531 -6.72 -15.58 -87.63
CA GLU A 531 -6.79 -14.39 -86.76
C GLU A 531 -5.58 -13.45 -86.94
N VAL A 532 -5.90 -12.21 -87.26
CA VAL A 532 -4.96 -11.12 -87.30
C VAL A 532 -4.42 -10.86 -85.83
N PRO A 533 -3.11 -10.89 -85.60
CA PRO A 533 -2.56 -10.66 -84.27
C PRO A 533 -2.99 -9.29 -83.70
N GLY A 534 -3.56 -9.26 -82.48
CA GLY A 534 -3.86 -8.04 -81.78
C GLY A 534 -2.61 -7.26 -81.52
N GLN A 535 -2.69 -5.89 -81.55
CA GLN A 535 -1.56 -5.01 -81.21
C GLN A 535 -1.27 -4.97 -79.69
N GLY A 536 -0.06 -5.35 -79.26
CA GLY A 536 0.39 -5.28 -77.86
C GLY A 536 0.97 -6.58 -77.33
N VAL A 537 1.31 -6.59 -75.99
CA VAL A 537 1.86 -7.75 -75.28
C VAL A 537 0.71 -8.72 -75.01
N CYS A 538 0.77 -9.91 -75.64
CA CYS A 538 -0.21 -10.98 -75.37
C CYS A 538 0.14 -11.75 -74.09
N THR A 539 -0.89 -11.98 -73.24
CA THR A 539 -0.85 -12.88 -72.08
C THR A 539 -1.92 -13.93 -72.25
N SER A 540 -1.51 -15.19 -72.30
CA SER A 540 -2.46 -16.32 -72.47
C SER A 540 -2.75 -17.00 -71.14
N PHE A 541 -3.96 -17.52 -71.02
CA PHE A 541 -4.45 -18.36 -69.89
C PHE A 541 -5.12 -19.59 -70.46
N ILE A 542 -4.60 -20.76 -70.05
CA ILE A 542 -5.11 -22.08 -70.58
C ILE A 542 -6.44 -22.40 -69.88
N LEU A 543 -7.40 -22.81 -70.65
CA LEU A 543 -8.74 -23.23 -70.22
C LEU A 543 -8.74 -24.74 -69.86
N ASN A 544 -8.23 -25.04 -68.65
CA ASN A 544 -8.14 -26.39 -68.10
C ASN A 544 -9.32 -26.69 -67.17
N ILE A 545 -9.74 -27.97 -67.26
CA ILE A 545 -10.73 -28.52 -66.32
C ILE A 545 -10.11 -29.71 -65.59
N PRO A 546 -10.29 -29.79 -64.25
CA PRO A 546 -9.78 -30.90 -63.45
C PRO A 546 -10.42 -32.23 -63.97
N GLY A 547 -9.60 -33.18 -64.39
CA GLY A 547 -10.04 -34.51 -64.86
C GLY A 547 -10.09 -34.65 -66.34
N ARG A 548 -9.73 -33.65 -67.12
CA ARG A 548 -9.66 -33.76 -68.60
C ARG A 548 -8.20 -33.65 -69.05
N GLU A 549 -7.77 -34.60 -69.93
CA GLU A 549 -6.35 -34.64 -70.34
C GLU A 549 -5.97 -33.54 -71.35
N GLN A 550 -6.94 -32.93 -72.05
CA GLN A 550 -6.72 -31.87 -73.03
C GLN A 550 -7.41 -30.55 -72.63
N PRO A 551 -6.82 -29.39 -72.79
CA PRO A 551 -7.43 -28.12 -72.48
C PRO A 551 -8.55 -27.79 -73.48
N LEU A 552 -9.61 -27.05 -73.02
CA LEU A 552 -10.69 -26.60 -73.89
C LEU A 552 -10.31 -25.46 -74.84
N GLY A 553 -9.16 -24.88 -74.71
CA GLY A 553 -8.70 -23.74 -75.47
C GLY A 553 -7.86 -22.77 -74.61
N GLU A 554 -7.61 -21.58 -75.11
CA GLU A 554 -6.87 -20.54 -74.43
C GLU A 554 -7.62 -19.17 -74.44
N VAL A 555 -7.46 -18.40 -73.40
CA VAL A 555 -7.87 -16.97 -73.31
C VAL A 555 -6.68 -16.11 -73.67
N HIS A 556 -6.78 -15.29 -74.65
CA HIS A 556 -5.75 -14.33 -75.06
C HIS A 556 -6.18 -12.91 -74.70
N LEU A 557 -5.29 -12.23 -73.90
CA LEU A 557 -5.44 -10.84 -73.50
C LEU A 557 -4.29 -10.01 -74.06
N TYR A 558 -4.63 -8.96 -74.74
CA TYR A 558 -3.66 -8.02 -75.33
C TYR A 558 -3.65 -6.72 -74.47
N SER A 559 -2.45 -6.20 -74.10
CA SER A 559 -2.29 -4.97 -73.36
C SER A 559 -1.07 -4.18 -73.81
N GLU A 560 -1.05 -2.87 -73.60
CA GLU A 560 0.10 -2.00 -73.95
C GLU A 560 1.30 -2.31 -73.09
N HIS A 561 1.11 -2.73 -71.86
CA HIS A 561 2.15 -3.04 -70.89
C HIS A 561 2.02 -4.47 -70.34
N LYS A 562 3.12 -5.03 -69.79
CA LYS A 562 3.09 -6.33 -69.15
C LYS A 562 2.10 -6.37 -67.94
N MET A 563 1.16 -7.26 -67.97
CA MET A 563 0.09 -7.40 -66.95
C MET A 563 0.66 -7.56 -65.52
N LYS A 564 0.12 -6.80 -64.57
CA LYS A 564 0.53 -6.84 -63.15
C LYS A 564 0.17 -8.21 -62.51
N LYS A 565 0.93 -8.60 -61.46
CA LYS A 565 0.72 -9.88 -60.77
C LYS A 565 -0.71 -10.02 -60.23
N ASP A 566 -1.30 -8.95 -59.73
CA ASP A 566 -2.65 -8.92 -59.16
C ASP A 566 -3.70 -9.12 -60.26
N ASP A 567 -3.56 -8.48 -61.41
CA ASP A 567 -4.48 -8.62 -62.55
C ASP A 567 -4.37 -10.01 -63.19
N LYS A 568 -3.15 -10.61 -63.18
CA LYS A 568 -3.00 -12.04 -63.56
C LYS A 568 -3.70 -12.99 -62.56
N ALA A 569 -3.68 -12.66 -61.25
CA ALA A 569 -4.37 -13.45 -60.24
C ALA A 569 -5.91 -13.38 -60.43
N LEU A 570 -6.45 -12.21 -60.77
CA LEU A 570 -7.88 -12.02 -61.06
C LEU A 570 -8.27 -12.83 -62.34
N MET A 571 -7.45 -12.77 -63.37
CA MET A 571 -7.70 -13.59 -64.58
C MET A 571 -7.64 -15.10 -64.30
N ARG A 572 -6.75 -15.55 -63.43
CA ARG A 572 -6.74 -16.96 -62.98
C ARG A 572 -8.00 -17.37 -62.21
N VAL A 573 -8.71 -16.43 -61.55
CA VAL A 573 -10.01 -16.68 -60.95
C VAL A 573 -11.12 -16.72 -61.98
N ILE A 574 -11.08 -15.86 -63.02
CA ILE A 574 -12.06 -15.77 -64.09
C ILE A 574 -11.96 -16.98 -65.05
N THR A 575 -10.71 -17.36 -65.37
CA THR A 575 -10.41 -18.44 -66.35
C THR A 575 -11.15 -19.77 -66.05
N PRO A 576 -11.18 -20.27 -64.82
CA PRO A 576 -11.96 -21.50 -64.51
C PRO A 576 -13.44 -21.35 -64.75
N TYR A 577 -14.02 -20.15 -64.56
CA TYR A 577 -15.43 -19.91 -64.83
C TYR A 577 -15.72 -19.95 -66.34
N ILE A 578 -14.80 -19.41 -67.15
CA ILE A 578 -14.89 -19.55 -68.61
C ILE A 578 -14.77 -21.00 -68.95
N SER A 579 -13.80 -21.76 -68.41
CA SER A 579 -13.62 -23.17 -68.64
C SER A 579 -14.87 -23.95 -68.24
N TRP A 580 -15.39 -23.68 -67.04
CA TRP A 580 -16.60 -24.32 -66.52
C TRP A 580 -17.86 -23.96 -67.29
N THR A 581 -18.01 -22.73 -67.79
CA THR A 581 -19.13 -22.31 -68.60
C THR A 581 -19.10 -22.93 -69.94
N LEU A 582 -17.92 -23.10 -70.53
CA LEU A 582 -17.73 -23.85 -71.76
C LEU A 582 -18.00 -25.35 -71.54
N GLU A 583 -17.59 -25.94 -70.39
CA GLU A 583 -17.89 -27.31 -70.04
C GLU A 583 -19.35 -27.50 -69.64
N ASN A 584 -19.93 -26.55 -68.83
CA ASN A 584 -21.35 -26.58 -68.55
C ASN A 584 -22.21 -26.47 -69.87
N GLY A 585 -21.75 -25.68 -70.79
CA GLY A 585 -22.30 -25.66 -72.12
C GLY A 585 -22.25 -27.08 -72.79
N LEU A 586 -21.16 -27.82 -72.49
CA LEU A 586 -21.01 -29.22 -72.89
C LEU A 586 -21.69 -30.16 -71.91
N ALA A 587 -21.78 -29.86 -70.64
CA ALA A 587 -22.31 -30.71 -69.54
C ALA A 587 -23.79 -30.46 -69.18
N PHE A 588 -24.44 -29.40 -69.71
CA PHE A 588 -25.92 -29.35 -69.72
C PHE A 588 -26.51 -30.55 -70.44
N ILE A 589 -25.63 -31.35 -71.01
CA ILE A 589 -25.98 -32.64 -71.64
C ILE A 589 -25.91 -33.80 -70.65
N SER A 590 -25.30 -33.66 -69.47
CA SER A 590 -25.30 -34.75 -68.49
C SER A 590 -25.38 -34.23 -67.05
N LEU A 591 -26.49 -34.47 -66.44
CA LEU A 591 -26.94 -34.13 -65.09
C LEU A 591 -26.16 -34.76 -63.95
N GLY A 592 -26.09 -34.03 -62.83
CA GLY A 592 -26.35 -34.67 -61.53
C GLY A 592 -25.30 -34.43 -60.40
N ASP A 593 -25.79 -33.88 -59.36
CA ASP A 593 -25.61 -34.16 -57.98
C ASP A 593 -24.82 -33.20 -57.08
N GLU A 594 -25.56 -32.81 -56.11
CA GLU A 594 -25.30 -31.89 -55.00
C GLU A 594 -24.95 -32.64 -53.69
N ARG A 595 -24.10 -32.12 -52.84
CA ARG A 595 -24.04 -32.17 -51.39
C ARG A 595 -22.62 -32.16 -50.80
N LYS A 596 -22.33 -31.15 -50.02
CA LYS A 596 -21.61 -31.19 -48.76
C LYS A 596 -20.89 -29.87 -48.43
N ARG A 597 -21.52 -29.07 -47.63
CA ARG A 597 -20.77 -27.97 -46.98
C ARG A 597 -21.48 -27.47 -45.74
N LEU A 598 -21.27 -28.04 -44.53
CA LEU A 598 -21.85 -27.47 -43.29
C LEU A 598 -21.18 -27.87 -41.95
N GLU A 599 -19.97 -28.28 -41.88
CA GLU A 599 -19.43 -28.79 -40.60
C GLU A 599 -18.21 -28.04 -39.99
N LYS A 600 -17.82 -26.89 -40.46
CA LYS A 600 -16.54 -26.34 -40.04
C LYS A 600 -16.56 -25.14 -39.05
N GLU A 601 -17.66 -24.53 -38.74
CA GLU A 601 -17.71 -23.28 -37.95
C GLU A 601 -17.90 -23.41 -36.43
N GLN A 602 -18.28 -24.56 -35.91
CA GLN A 602 -18.58 -24.74 -34.48
C GLN A 602 -17.36 -24.92 -33.57
N TYR A 603 -16.20 -25.29 -34.08
CA TYR A 603 -15.09 -25.74 -33.24
C TYR A 603 -14.24 -24.60 -32.59
N VAL A 604 -14.23 -23.38 -33.13
CA VAL A 604 -13.34 -22.30 -32.68
C VAL A 604 -13.86 -21.56 -31.46
N HIS A 605 -15.16 -21.58 -31.21
CA HIS A 605 -15.74 -20.78 -30.09
C HIS A 605 -15.52 -21.40 -28.69
N GLU A 606 -15.33 -22.69 -28.59
CA GLU A 606 -15.19 -23.39 -27.29
C GLU A 606 -13.80 -23.19 -26.63
N GLN A 607 -12.75 -22.96 -27.41
CA GLN A 607 -11.39 -22.82 -26.85
C GLN A 607 -11.15 -21.51 -26.08
N HIS A 608 -11.73 -20.39 -26.47
CA HIS A 608 -11.54 -19.09 -25.80
C HIS A 608 -12.17 -19.02 -24.42
N LEU A 609 -13.21 -19.79 -24.12
CA LEU A 609 -13.87 -19.82 -22.81
C LEU A 609 -13.06 -20.58 -21.76
N ALA A 610 -12.26 -21.56 -22.14
CA ALA A 610 -11.46 -22.37 -21.23
C ALA A 610 -10.23 -21.61 -20.69
N GLU A 611 -9.59 -20.76 -21.50
CA GLU A 611 -8.39 -19.99 -21.14
C GLU A 611 -8.69 -18.92 -20.07
N ASN A 612 -9.80 -18.22 -20.18
CA ASN A 612 -10.22 -17.20 -19.20
C ASN A 612 -10.55 -17.78 -17.81
N LYS A 613 -11.07 -19.00 -17.76
CA LYS A 613 -11.34 -19.70 -16.49
C LYS A 613 -10.04 -20.08 -15.77
N ARG A 614 -8.99 -20.46 -16.52
CA ARG A 614 -7.69 -20.87 -15.97
C ARG A 614 -6.93 -19.70 -15.34
N GLN A 615 -6.92 -18.53 -15.98
CA GLN A 615 -6.23 -17.34 -15.45
C GLN A 615 -6.85 -16.81 -14.14
N ASN A 616 -8.18 -16.85 -14.01
CA ASN A 616 -8.86 -16.45 -12.78
C ASN A 616 -8.58 -17.41 -11.61
N LEU A 617 -8.38 -18.68 -11.87
CA LEU A 617 -8.02 -19.66 -10.85
C LEU A 617 -6.63 -19.40 -10.27
N VAL A 618 -5.64 -19.08 -11.12
CA VAL A 618 -4.26 -18.79 -10.71
C VAL A 618 -4.21 -17.53 -9.84
N LYS A 619 -4.90 -16.45 -10.23
CA LYS A 619 -4.97 -15.22 -9.44
C LYS A 619 -5.54 -15.47 -8.03
N LYS A 620 -6.61 -16.25 -7.91
CA LYS A 620 -7.23 -16.59 -6.62
C LYS A 620 -6.32 -17.48 -5.75
N ALA A 621 -5.59 -18.40 -6.36
CA ALA A 621 -4.63 -19.26 -5.64
C ALA A 621 -3.43 -18.45 -5.11
N CYS A 622 -2.88 -17.53 -5.90
CA CYS A 622 -1.82 -16.64 -5.44
C CYS A 622 -2.26 -15.75 -4.26
N LEU A 623 -3.46 -15.19 -4.32
CA LEU A 623 -4.01 -14.40 -3.22
C LEU A 623 -4.14 -15.23 -1.94
N PHE A 624 -4.55 -16.49 -2.04
CA PHE A 624 -4.66 -17.39 -0.90
C PHE A 624 -3.31 -17.69 -0.24
N ILE A 625 -2.25 -17.88 -1.02
CA ILE A 625 -0.88 -18.09 -0.51
C ILE A 625 -0.41 -16.85 0.26
N VAL A 626 -0.55 -15.67 -0.34
CA VAL A 626 -0.09 -14.41 0.27
C VAL A 626 -0.83 -14.09 1.57
N THR A 627 -2.14 -14.29 1.63
CA THR A 627 -2.94 -13.94 2.81
C THR A 627 -3.01 -15.02 3.86
N GLY A 628 -2.83 -16.28 3.48
CA GLY A 628 -2.99 -17.44 4.37
C GLY A 628 -1.68 -18.01 4.90
N ILE A 629 -0.69 -18.19 4.04
CA ILE A 629 0.55 -18.92 4.37
C ILE A 629 1.68 -17.99 4.80
N MET A 630 1.87 -16.85 4.12
CA MET A 630 2.98 -15.93 4.41
C MET A 630 3.07 -15.49 5.88
N PRO A 631 1.96 -15.18 6.59
CA PRO A 631 2.05 -14.80 8.00
C PRO A 631 2.64 -15.87 8.92
N TYR A 632 2.49 -17.14 8.58
CA TYR A 632 3.09 -18.24 9.36
C TYR A 632 4.57 -18.42 9.05
N ILE A 633 4.97 -18.27 7.79
CA ILE A 633 6.38 -18.28 7.36
C ILE A 633 7.14 -17.20 8.10
N ASP A 634 6.57 -16.00 8.17
CA ASP A 634 7.19 -14.87 8.85
C ASP A 634 7.38 -15.10 10.35
N ARG A 635 6.39 -15.71 11.02
CA ARG A 635 6.51 -16.08 12.44
C ARG A 635 7.59 -17.13 12.64
N ILE A 636 7.69 -18.13 11.77
CA ILE A 636 8.75 -19.15 11.81
C ILE A 636 10.12 -18.47 11.67
N MET A 637 10.28 -17.59 10.69
CA MET A 637 11.54 -16.85 10.47
C MET A 637 11.93 -16.04 11.71
N ASN A 638 10.98 -15.36 12.34
CA ASN A 638 11.21 -14.59 13.56
C ASN A 638 11.64 -15.50 14.73
N GLU A 639 10.97 -16.65 14.94
CA GLU A 639 11.36 -17.58 16.00
C GLU A 639 12.72 -18.26 15.73
N VAL A 640 13.05 -18.54 14.48
CA VAL A 640 14.37 -19.03 14.07
C VAL A 640 15.46 -17.98 14.36
N HIS A 641 15.20 -16.70 14.02
CA HIS A 641 16.14 -15.60 14.36
C HIS A 641 16.34 -15.46 15.87
N LYS A 642 15.28 -15.59 16.66
CA LYS A 642 15.38 -15.59 18.13
C LYS A 642 16.21 -16.77 18.64
N LEU A 643 16.09 -17.96 18.06
CA LEU A 643 16.88 -19.14 18.41
C LEU A 643 18.36 -19.02 18.03
N THR A 644 18.70 -18.24 16.99
CA THR A 644 20.07 -17.99 16.56
C THR A 644 20.75 -16.84 17.34
N ALA A 645 19.99 -15.99 18.04
CA ALA A 645 20.53 -14.94 18.87
C ALA A 645 21.25 -15.52 20.11
N HIS A 646 22.48 -15.05 20.38
CA HIS A 646 23.42 -15.61 21.38
C HIS A 646 22.85 -15.76 22.79
N ASN A 647 21.82 -14.99 23.17
CA ASN A 647 21.26 -14.97 24.53
C ASN A 647 20.29 -16.11 24.86
N TYR A 648 19.82 -16.90 23.87
CA TYR A 648 18.86 -17.99 24.08
C TYR A 648 19.52 -19.40 24.08
N ILE A 649 20.80 -19.49 23.81
CA ILE A 649 21.51 -20.78 23.64
C ILE A 649 21.68 -21.55 24.96
N GLN A 650 21.52 -20.91 26.12
CA GLN A 650 21.82 -21.53 27.43
C GLN A 650 20.60 -22.13 28.15
N ASN A 651 19.37 -21.98 27.68
CA ASN A 651 18.20 -22.58 28.35
C ASN A 651 17.50 -23.59 27.44
N GLU A 652 17.70 -24.89 27.75
CA GLU A 652 17.18 -26.01 26.96
C GLU A 652 15.62 -26.08 26.97
N GLU A 653 14.98 -25.68 28.07
CA GLU A 653 13.49 -25.67 28.16
C GLU A 653 12.87 -24.60 27.24
N ILE A 654 13.46 -23.42 27.16
CA ILE A 654 13.00 -22.36 26.28
C ILE A 654 13.19 -22.76 24.81
N LYS A 655 14.30 -23.37 24.49
CA LYS A 655 14.63 -23.88 23.17
C LYS A 655 13.66 -24.96 22.71
N GLU A 656 13.34 -25.92 23.57
CA GLU A 656 12.36 -26.99 23.32
C GLU A 656 10.94 -26.39 23.11
N SER A 657 10.55 -25.38 23.89
CA SER A 657 9.30 -24.68 23.74
C SER A 657 9.19 -23.96 22.39
N LYS A 658 10.29 -23.34 21.93
CA LYS A 658 10.36 -22.64 20.64
C LYS A 658 10.32 -23.62 19.46
N TYR A 659 11.02 -24.75 19.56
CA TYR A 659 10.93 -25.78 18.53
C TYR A 659 9.51 -26.35 18.41
N ARG A 660 8.82 -26.59 19.52
CA ARG A 660 7.40 -27.01 19.50
C ARG A 660 6.49 -25.96 18.86
N TYR A 661 6.74 -24.70 19.13
CA TYR A 661 5.97 -23.61 18.49
C TYR A 661 6.23 -23.52 16.99
N ILE A 662 7.47 -23.66 16.54
CA ILE A 662 7.81 -23.71 15.11
C ILE A 662 7.15 -24.92 14.44
N ASP A 663 7.14 -26.07 15.07
CA ASP A 663 6.50 -27.28 14.56
C ASP A 663 4.97 -27.10 14.44
N GLU A 664 4.35 -26.43 15.39
CA GLU A 664 2.95 -26.04 15.31
C GLU A 664 2.67 -25.10 14.11
N LEU A 665 3.52 -24.12 13.88
CA LEU A 665 3.37 -23.19 12.74
C LEU A 665 3.57 -23.92 11.40
N ILE A 666 4.51 -24.86 11.31
CA ILE A 666 4.71 -25.71 10.13
C ILE A 666 3.48 -26.59 9.87
N THR A 667 2.91 -27.15 10.92
CA THR A 667 1.66 -27.92 10.83
C THR A 667 0.52 -27.07 10.28
N ARG A 668 0.42 -25.83 10.72
CA ARG A 668 -0.58 -24.89 10.19
C ARG A 668 -0.38 -24.54 8.71
N ILE A 669 0.87 -24.38 8.27
CA ILE A 669 1.18 -24.16 6.85
C ILE A 669 0.75 -25.37 6.01
N ASN A 670 1.00 -26.57 6.48
CA ASN A 670 0.59 -27.80 5.78
C ASN A 670 -0.94 -27.89 5.68
N GLU A 671 -1.68 -27.58 6.75
CA GLU A 671 -3.14 -27.51 6.74
C GLU A 671 -3.65 -26.51 5.68
N TYR A 672 -3.03 -25.33 5.58
CA TYR A 672 -3.39 -24.34 4.56
C TYR A 672 -3.08 -24.79 3.14
N ASN A 673 -1.96 -25.50 2.94
CA ASN A 673 -1.59 -26.07 1.64
C ASN A 673 -2.60 -27.13 1.20
N ASP A 674 -3.06 -27.98 2.12
CA ASP A 674 -4.06 -29.01 1.83
C ASP A 674 -5.42 -28.38 1.46
N ILE A 675 -5.83 -27.33 2.18
CA ILE A 675 -7.03 -26.53 1.90
C ILE A 675 -6.94 -25.92 0.50
N LEU A 676 -5.80 -25.35 0.14
CA LEU A 676 -5.57 -24.73 -1.17
C LEU A 676 -5.58 -25.77 -2.29
N ALA A 677 -4.90 -26.90 -2.08
CA ALA A 677 -4.86 -28.00 -3.05
C ALA A 677 -6.27 -28.56 -3.31
N LEU A 678 -7.04 -28.74 -2.25
CA LEU A 678 -8.42 -29.18 -2.33
C LEU A 678 -9.29 -28.18 -3.10
N TRP A 679 -9.16 -26.89 -2.80
CA TRP A 679 -9.90 -25.82 -3.47
C TRP A 679 -9.55 -25.76 -4.98
N ILE A 680 -8.27 -25.89 -5.34
CA ILE A 680 -7.83 -25.92 -6.74
C ILE A 680 -8.45 -27.13 -7.46
N LYS A 681 -8.38 -28.33 -6.88
CA LYS A 681 -8.96 -29.55 -7.45
C LYS A 681 -10.47 -29.43 -7.65
N MET A 682 -11.18 -28.87 -6.66
CA MET A 682 -12.61 -28.61 -6.79
C MET A 682 -12.96 -27.67 -7.94
N ARG A 683 -12.20 -26.57 -8.08
CA ARG A 683 -12.43 -25.56 -9.13
C ARG A 683 -12.02 -26.04 -10.53
N GLN A 684 -11.09 -26.97 -10.63
CA GLN A 684 -10.70 -27.60 -11.89
C GLN A 684 -11.64 -28.75 -12.31
N GLY A 685 -12.57 -29.16 -11.43
CA GLY A 685 -13.40 -30.34 -11.67
C GLY A 685 -12.60 -31.66 -11.66
N THR A 686 -11.39 -31.63 -11.08
CA THR A 686 -10.48 -32.79 -11.01
C THR A 686 -10.51 -33.46 -9.64
N LEU A 687 -11.45 -33.11 -8.78
CA LEU A 687 -11.63 -33.75 -7.48
C LEU A 687 -12.16 -35.18 -7.69
N SER A 688 -11.30 -36.15 -7.46
CA SER A 688 -11.71 -37.54 -7.39
C SER A 688 -12.13 -37.89 -5.98
N LEU A 689 -13.35 -38.30 -5.78
CA LEU A 689 -13.85 -38.74 -4.50
C LEU A 689 -13.51 -40.23 -4.26
N ASN A 690 -12.92 -40.53 -3.12
CA ASN A 690 -12.66 -41.88 -2.67
C ASN A 690 -13.75 -42.32 -1.68
N ILE A 691 -14.88 -42.76 -2.23
CA ILE A 691 -16.04 -43.16 -1.42
C ILE A 691 -15.81 -44.55 -0.81
N GLU A 692 -15.75 -44.63 0.49
CA GLU A 692 -15.58 -45.85 1.27
C GLU A 692 -16.59 -45.93 2.41
N ASN A 693 -16.86 -47.14 2.91
CA ASN A 693 -17.59 -47.32 4.16
C ASN A 693 -16.61 -47.30 5.33
N PHE A 694 -16.86 -46.45 6.32
CA PHE A 694 -16.03 -46.37 7.52
C PHE A 694 -16.87 -46.08 8.78
N GLU A 695 -16.40 -46.50 9.91
CA GLU A 695 -16.96 -46.14 11.22
C GLU A 695 -16.69 -44.68 11.52
N LEU A 696 -17.73 -43.88 11.72
CA LEU A 696 -17.60 -42.45 11.95
C LEU A 696 -16.83 -42.15 13.26
N ASN A 697 -16.93 -43.04 14.25
CA ASN A 697 -16.20 -42.93 15.50
C ASN A 697 -14.67 -42.87 15.28
N SER A 698 -14.16 -43.53 14.24
CA SER A 698 -12.72 -43.44 13.89
C SER A 698 -12.25 -42.02 13.55
N LEU A 699 -13.14 -41.15 13.06
CA LEU A 699 -12.85 -39.74 12.86
C LEU A 699 -12.98 -38.94 14.15
N PHE A 700 -13.91 -39.29 15.01
CA PHE A 700 -14.09 -38.68 16.33
C PHE A 700 -12.91 -38.93 17.24
N ASP A 701 -12.27 -40.09 17.16
CA ASP A 701 -11.06 -40.43 17.89
C ASP A 701 -9.86 -39.53 17.49
N VAL A 702 -9.84 -39.08 16.23
CA VAL A 702 -8.83 -38.10 15.77
C VAL A 702 -9.06 -36.75 16.43
N LEU A 703 -10.31 -36.30 16.54
CA LEU A 703 -10.65 -35.03 17.19
C LEU A 703 -10.37 -35.04 18.70
N VAL A 704 -10.54 -36.19 19.37
CA VAL A 704 -10.21 -36.37 20.80
C VAL A 704 -8.74 -36.03 21.07
N LYS A 705 -7.83 -36.36 20.15
CA LYS A 705 -6.40 -36.02 20.28
C LYS A 705 -6.14 -34.52 20.29
N GLY A 706 -7.05 -33.72 19.73
CA GLY A 706 -7.00 -32.26 19.74
C GLY A 706 -7.52 -31.58 21.02
N ARG A 707 -8.03 -32.35 22.01
CA ARG A 707 -8.65 -31.83 23.23
C ARG A 707 -7.77 -30.83 24.00
N LYS A 708 -6.47 -31.04 24.02
CA LYS A 708 -5.51 -30.15 24.69
C LYS A 708 -5.54 -28.72 24.17
N THR A 709 -5.84 -28.51 22.90
CA THR A 709 -5.91 -27.15 22.31
C THR A 709 -7.13 -26.36 22.80
N PHE A 710 -8.20 -27.04 23.20
CA PHE A 710 -9.37 -26.44 23.86
C PHE A 710 -9.10 -26.14 25.33
N GLU A 711 -8.45 -27.07 26.02
CA GLU A 711 -8.05 -26.89 27.43
C GLU A 711 -7.14 -25.69 27.62
N MET A 712 -6.21 -25.43 26.68
CA MET A 712 -5.33 -24.25 26.68
C MET A 712 -6.12 -22.94 26.58
N LYS A 713 -7.31 -22.94 25.99
CA LYS A 713 -8.25 -21.80 25.94
C LYS A 713 -9.30 -21.84 27.04
N GLN A 714 -9.15 -22.72 28.04
CA GLN A 714 -10.15 -22.95 29.10
C GLN A 714 -11.54 -23.32 28.55
N GLN A 715 -11.56 -24.03 27.40
CA GLN A 715 -12.79 -24.52 26.77
C GLN A 715 -12.89 -26.03 26.97
N THR A 716 -14.11 -26.55 26.98
CA THR A 716 -14.35 -27.99 27.05
C THR A 716 -14.75 -28.53 25.68
N LEU A 717 -14.06 -29.59 25.22
CA LEU A 717 -14.49 -30.34 24.04
C LEU A 717 -15.17 -31.64 24.46
N THR A 718 -16.44 -31.75 24.14
CA THR A 718 -17.26 -32.96 24.40
C THR A 718 -17.54 -33.66 23.08
N ILE A 719 -17.15 -34.92 22.96
CA ILE A 719 -17.38 -35.74 21.76
C ILE A 719 -18.20 -36.95 22.18
N GLU A 720 -19.37 -37.09 21.56
CA GLU A 720 -20.28 -38.21 21.84
C GLU A 720 -19.90 -39.37 20.91
N PRO A 721 -19.59 -40.56 21.44
CA PRO A 721 -19.23 -41.70 20.61
C PRO A 721 -20.48 -42.18 19.82
N THR A 722 -20.24 -42.63 18.60
CA THR A 722 -21.27 -43.13 17.71
C THR A 722 -20.90 -44.49 17.10
N ALA A 723 -21.89 -45.35 16.87
CA ALA A 723 -21.71 -46.60 16.15
C ALA A 723 -22.03 -46.46 14.65
N ALA A 724 -22.34 -45.25 14.18
CA ALA A 724 -22.74 -45.01 12.79
C ALA A 724 -21.62 -45.39 11.78
N ILE A 725 -22.01 -46.11 10.75
CA ILE A 725 -21.18 -46.40 9.58
C ILE A 725 -21.64 -45.51 8.44
N VAL A 726 -20.75 -44.73 7.91
CA VAL A 726 -21.03 -43.79 6.83
C VAL A 726 -20.35 -44.20 5.53
N LYS A 727 -21.00 -43.94 4.40
CA LYS A 727 -20.46 -44.13 3.08
C LYS A 727 -20.11 -42.75 2.51
N ALA A 728 -18.84 -42.38 2.60
CA ALA A 728 -18.35 -41.06 2.16
C ALA A 728 -16.85 -41.12 1.88
N ASP A 729 -16.28 -40.01 1.45
CA ASP A 729 -14.84 -39.83 1.44
C ASP A 729 -14.34 -39.50 2.85
N LYS A 730 -13.60 -40.45 3.43
CA LYS A 730 -13.14 -40.37 4.82
C LYS A 730 -12.26 -39.13 5.10
N ALA A 731 -11.36 -38.80 4.17
CA ALA A 731 -10.45 -37.67 4.33
C ALA A 731 -11.20 -36.33 4.23
N LEU A 732 -12.11 -36.20 3.28
CA LEU A 732 -12.93 -35.00 3.13
C LEU A 732 -13.91 -34.82 4.30
N THR A 733 -14.47 -35.88 4.80
CA THR A 733 -15.35 -35.87 5.98
C THR A 733 -14.59 -35.43 7.21
N LEU A 734 -13.39 -35.97 7.45
CA LEU A 734 -12.54 -35.51 8.54
C LEU A 734 -12.16 -34.03 8.41
N PHE A 735 -11.83 -33.58 7.20
CA PHE A 735 -11.51 -32.20 6.92
C PHE A 735 -12.69 -31.25 7.26
N MET A 736 -13.91 -31.63 6.88
CA MET A 736 -15.10 -30.82 7.18
C MET A 736 -15.36 -30.72 8.69
N ILE A 737 -15.32 -31.85 9.39
CA ILE A 737 -15.56 -31.88 10.83
C ILE A 737 -14.50 -31.08 11.58
N ASN A 738 -13.23 -31.24 11.19
CA ASN A 738 -12.11 -30.51 11.80
C ASN A 738 -12.24 -28.99 11.56
N THR A 739 -12.62 -28.60 10.36
CA THR A 739 -12.85 -27.17 10.00
C THR A 739 -13.96 -26.56 10.85
N LEU A 740 -15.06 -27.26 11.03
CA LEU A 740 -16.19 -26.79 11.87
C LEU A 740 -15.81 -26.74 13.34
N THR A 741 -15.09 -27.75 13.84
CA THR A 741 -14.65 -27.84 15.24
C THR A 741 -13.63 -26.75 15.58
N GLU A 742 -12.70 -26.46 14.68
CA GLU A 742 -11.75 -25.34 14.84
C GLU A 742 -12.43 -23.97 14.78
N ASN A 743 -13.46 -23.80 13.95
CA ASN A 743 -14.27 -22.59 13.97
C ASN A 743 -15.01 -22.43 15.30
N ALA A 744 -15.63 -23.52 15.79
CA ALA A 744 -16.28 -23.54 17.11
C ALA A 744 -15.29 -23.14 18.21
N ARG A 745 -14.08 -23.73 18.23
CA ARG A 745 -13.01 -23.37 19.17
C ARG A 745 -12.63 -21.89 19.11
N LYS A 746 -12.59 -21.34 17.90
CA LYS A 746 -12.20 -19.93 17.69
C LYS A 746 -13.22 -18.94 18.29
N TYR A 747 -14.51 -19.22 18.14
CA TYR A 747 -15.56 -18.28 18.49
C TYR A 747 -16.20 -18.54 19.87
N THR A 748 -15.92 -19.68 20.51
CA THR A 748 -16.35 -19.96 21.88
C THR A 748 -15.46 -19.20 22.87
N GLN A 749 -16.11 -18.59 23.89
CA GLN A 749 -15.42 -17.89 24.98
C GLN A 749 -14.75 -18.89 25.96
N PRO A 750 -13.73 -18.44 26.72
CA PRO A 750 -13.21 -19.24 27.84
C PRO A 750 -14.32 -19.68 28.80
N GLY A 751 -14.32 -20.94 29.20
CA GLY A 751 -15.37 -21.57 30.03
C GLY A 751 -16.52 -22.18 29.23
N GLY A 752 -16.62 -21.93 27.91
CA GLY A 752 -17.66 -22.51 27.06
C GLY A 752 -17.35 -23.94 26.61
N ASN A 753 -18.35 -24.62 26.08
CA ASN A 753 -18.27 -25.98 25.60
C ASN A 753 -18.47 -26.07 24.10
N VAL A 754 -17.70 -26.95 23.48
CA VAL A 754 -17.88 -27.35 22.07
C VAL A 754 -18.22 -28.84 22.07
N SER A 755 -19.37 -29.20 21.51
CA SER A 755 -19.83 -30.59 21.43
C SER A 755 -19.93 -31.06 19.97
N VAL A 756 -19.45 -32.29 19.73
CA VAL A 756 -19.51 -32.97 18.45
C VAL A 756 -20.26 -34.26 18.64
N TYR A 757 -21.32 -34.45 17.86
CA TYR A 757 -22.17 -35.67 17.94
C TYR A 757 -22.73 -36.00 16.57
N ALA A 758 -23.24 -37.22 16.43
CA ALA A 758 -23.85 -37.67 15.21
C ALA A 758 -25.22 -38.29 15.50
N GLN A 759 -26.20 -38.05 14.60
CA GLN A 759 -27.54 -38.64 14.65
C GLN A 759 -27.82 -39.37 13.34
N GLU A 760 -28.30 -40.62 13.47
CA GLU A 760 -28.73 -41.40 12.32
C GLU A 760 -30.16 -41.03 11.95
N THR A 761 -30.39 -40.75 10.68
CA THR A 761 -31.71 -40.58 10.11
C THR A 761 -32.00 -41.76 9.14
N GLU A 762 -33.22 -41.86 8.60
CA GLU A 762 -33.59 -42.95 7.69
C GLU A 762 -32.73 -43.01 6.43
N SER A 763 -32.07 -41.92 6.02
CA SER A 763 -31.36 -41.82 4.72
C SER A 763 -29.94 -41.31 4.83
N TYR A 764 -29.54 -40.69 5.95
CA TYR A 764 -28.21 -40.14 6.13
C TYR A 764 -27.83 -40.07 7.62
N VAL A 765 -26.55 -39.84 7.87
CA VAL A 765 -26.02 -39.54 9.20
C VAL A 765 -25.75 -38.04 9.29
N GLU A 766 -26.41 -37.35 10.23
CA GLU A 766 -26.19 -35.94 10.50
C GLU A 766 -25.06 -35.79 11.51
N ILE A 767 -24.03 -35.05 11.17
CA ILE A 767 -22.92 -34.73 12.07
C ILE A 767 -23.05 -33.27 12.49
N SER A 768 -23.18 -33.06 13.79
CA SER A 768 -23.36 -31.73 14.37
C SER A 768 -22.15 -31.29 15.19
N VAL A 769 -21.75 -30.06 14.98
CA VAL A 769 -20.78 -29.36 15.82
C VAL A 769 -21.51 -28.18 16.47
N LYS A 770 -21.69 -28.23 17.77
CA LYS A 770 -22.40 -27.22 18.55
C LYS A 770 -21.41 -26.48 19.43
N ASP A 771 -21.49 -25.18 19.48
CA ASP A 771 -20.67 -24.34 20.34
C ASP A 771 -21.50 -23.34 21.16
N ASP A 772 -20.90 -22.84 22.25
CA ASP A 772 -21.48 -21.80 23.11
C ASP A 772 -21.02 -20.39 22.72
N GLY A 773 -20.72 -20.18 21.44
CA GLY A 773 -20.33 -18.90 20.88
C GLY A 773 -21.49 -17.90 20.77
N PRO A 774 -21.21 -16.69 20.25
CA PRO A 774 -22.21 -15.61 20.14
C PRO A 774 -23.30 -15.88 19.10
N GLY A 775 -23.20 -16.98 18.35
CA GLY A 775 -24.13 -17.31 17.27
C GLY A 775 -23.93 -16.44 16.03
N LEU A 776 -24.71 -16.70 14.98
CA LEU A 776 -24.71 -15.96 13.72
C LEU A 776 -26.14 -15.53 13.38
N SER A 777 -26.27 -14.32 12.81
CA SER A 777 -27.55 -13.88 12.25
C SER A 777 -27.84 -14.61 10.93
N GLN A 778 -29.12 -14.68 10.54
CA GLN A 778 -29.55 -15.31 9.29
C GLN A 778 -28.82 -14.65 8.08
N GLU A 779 -28.66 -13.32 8.08
CA GLU A 779 -27.95 -12.57 7.06
C GLU A 779 -26.45 -12.90 7.03
N ASP A 780 -25.83 -13.13 8.20
CA ASP A 780 -24.43 -13.55 8.28
C ASP A 780 -24.22 -14.97 7.77
N VAL A 781 -25.15 -15.88 8.01
CA VAL A 781 -25.10 -17.25 7.47
C VAL A 781 -25.16 -17.22 5.94
N GLU A 782 -26.08 -16.47 5.35
CA GLU A 782 -26.17 -16.32 3.89
C GLU A 782 -24.92 -15.68 3.31
N ARG A 783 -24.36 -14.65 3.97
CA ARG A 783 -23.15 -13.96 3.53
C ARG A 783 -21.89 -14.83 3.64
N ILE A 784 -21.77 -15.66 4.67
CA ILE A 784 -20.62 -16.57 4.86
C ILE A 784 -20.67 -17.71 3.86
N LEU A 785 -21.85 -18.19 3.52
CA LEU A 785 -22.04 -19.27 2.56
C LEU A 785 -22.11 -18.80 1.10
N SER A 786 -22.20 -17.49 0.85
CA SER A 786 -22.12 -16.92 -0.50
C SER A 786 -20.68 -16.77 -0.96
N GLU A 787 -20.44 -16.86 -2.27
CA GLU A 787 -19.11 -16.61 -2.84
C GLU A 787 -18.80 -15.12 -2.69
N LYS A 788 -17.81 -14.76 -1.86
CA LYS A 788 -17.32 -13.39 -1.78
C LYS A 788 -16.64 -13.04 -3.10
N VAL A 789 -17.33 -12.30 -3.95
CA VAL A 789 -16.72 -11.65 -5.11
C VAL A 789 -15.90 -10.48 -4.58
N TYR A 790 -14.60 -10.64 -4.54
CA TYR A 790 -13.69 -9.51 -4.27
C TYR A 790 -13.71 -8.59 -5.50
N ASP A 791 -14.32 -7.44 -5.33
CA ASP A 791 -14.24 -6.36 -6.32
C ASP A 791 -12.81 -5.80 -6.31
N SER A 792 -12.05 -6.13 -7.33
CA SER A 792 -10.65 -5.70 -7.49
C SER A 792 -10.49 -4.17 -7.59
N GLY A 793 -11.58 -3.43 -7.78
CA GLY A 793 -11.59 -1.96 -7.80
C GLY A 793 -11.60 -1.30 -6.41
N LYS A 794 -11.81 -2.07 -5.33
CA LYS A 794 -11.89 -1.55 -3.95
C LYS A 794 -10.72 -1.95 -3.05
N ILE A 795 -9.72 -2.63 -3.57
CA ILE A 795 -8.50 -2.95 -2.84
C ILE A 795 -7.62 -1.68 -2.86
N GLY A 796 -7.67 -0.89 -1.79
CA GLY A 796 -6.86 0.31 -1.60
C GLY A 796 -7.61 1.56 -1.16
N LEU A 797 -8.93 1.52 -1.07
CA LEU A 797 -9.74 2.64 -0.58
C LEU A 797 -10.62 2.15 0.57
N GLN A 798 -10.03 1.99 1.76
CA GLN A 798 -10.81 1.80 2.99
C GLN A 798 -10.62 3.01 3.88
N THR A 799 -11.68 3.77 4.03
CA THR A 799 -11.86 4.80 5.04
C THR A 799 -11.94 4.16 6.43
N SER A 800 -11.45 4.88 7.43
CA SER A 800 -11.22 4.48 8.82
C SER A 800 -12.42 3.90 9.60
N GLU A 801 -13.63 3.96 9.09
CA GLU A 801 -14.82 3.47 9.79
C GLU A 801 -15.02 1.94 9.78
N ASN A 802 -14.29 1.19 8.95
CA ASN A 802 -14.46 -0.25 8.79
C ASN A 802 -13.37 -1.12 9.45
N VAL A 803 -12.39 -0.52 10.12
CA VAL A 803 -11.24 -1.25 10.67
C VAL A 803 -11.61 -2.02 11.95
N SER A 804 -12.53 -1.50 12.79
CA SER A 804 -12.97 -2.16 14.01
C SER A 804 -13.84 -3.41 13.76
N GLU A 805 -14.58 -3.47 12.64
CA GLU A 805 -15.35 -4.65 12.24
C GLU A 805 -14.50 -5.72 11.57
N LEU A 806 -13.44 -5.33 10.84
CA LEU A 806 -12.54 -6.27 10.17
C LEU A 806 -11.56 -6.96 11.13
N GLN A 807 -11.18 -6.33 12.24
CA GLN A 807 -10.38 -6.97 13.28
C GLN A 807 -11.16 -8.04 14.07
N LYS A 808 -12.48 -7.92 14.19
CA LYS A 808 -13.33 -8.94 14.82
C LYS A 808 -13.54 -10.19 13.95
N ASN A 809 -13.33 -10.12 12.64
CA ASN A 809 -13.57 -11.22 11.71
C ASN A 809 -12.27 -11.77 11.09
N LYS A 810 -11.31 -12.19 11.90
CA LYS A 810 -10.09 -12.91 11.49
C LYS A 810 -10.37 -14.36 11.03
N GLY A 811 -11.28 -14.55 10.11
CA GLY A 811 -11.49 -15.82 9.43
C GLY A 811 -11.64 -15.58 7.93
N HIS A 812 -10.79 -16.21 7.11
CA HIS A 812 -10.78 -15.97 5.67
C HIS A 812 -12.05 -16.51 4.94
N GLY A 813 -13.05 -17.04 5.65
CA GLY A 813 -14.32 -17.51 5.08
C GLY A 813 -14.24 -18.72 4.15
N PHE A 814 -13.03 -19.16 3.78
CA PHE A 814 -12.81 -20.27 2.82
C PHE A 814 -13.12 -21.63 3.42
N GLY A 815 -12.95 -21.85 4.71
CA GLY A 815 -13.20 -23.15 5.35
C GLY A 815 -14.65 -23.58 5.21
N LEU A 816 -15.59 -22.72 5.61
CA LEU A 816 -17.04 -23.02 5.50
C LEU A 816 -17.51 -23.11 4.04
N MET A 817 -16.96 -22.29 3.16
CA MET A 817 -17.28 -22.34 1.72
C MET A 817 -16.76 -23.62 1.06
N ASN A 818 -15.59 -24.11 1.50
CA ASN A 818 -15.07 -25.41 1.04
C ASN A 818 -15.91 -26.55 1.58
N CYS A 819 -16.34 -26.50 2.84
CA CYS A 819 -17.28 -27.48 3.42
C CYS A 819 -18.58 -27.54 2.62
N LYS A 820 -19.17 -26.38 2.27
CA LYS A 820 -20.36 -26.32 1.40
C LYS A 820 -20.09 -26.95 0.02
N GLY A 821 -18.94 -26.63 -0.61
CA GLY A 821 -18.58 -27.17 -1.91
C GLY A 821 -18.37 -28.68 -1.89
N ILE A 822 -17.76 -29.21 -0.83
CA ILE A 822 -17.58 -30.67 -0.63
C ILE A 822 -18.94 -31.34 -0.43
N ILE A 823 -19.80 -30.79 0.43
CA ILE A 823 -21.14 -31.32 0.68
C ILE A 823 -21.96 -31.37 -0.63
N LEU A 824 -21.95 -30.29 -1.42
CA LEU A 824 -22.65 -30.26 -2.70
C LEU A 824 -22.10 -31.28 -3.70
N SER A 825 -20.78 -31.53 -3.68
CA SER A 825 -20.14 -32.55 -4.51
C SER A 825 -20.55 -33.98 -4.08
N LEU A 826 -20.76 -34.19 -2.79
CA LEU A 826 -21.21 -35.48 -2.23
C LEU A 826 -22.72 -35.75 -2.47
N ILE A 827 -23.55 -34.71 -2.51
CA ILE A 827 -25.01 -34.82 -2.74
C ILE A 827 -25.32 -35.19 -4.20
N HIS A 828 -24.47 -34.89 -5.14
CA HIS A 828 -24.68 -35.20 -6.58
C HIS A 828 -24.16 -36.58 -6.99
N ILE A 829 -23.74 -37.42 -6.03
CA ILE A 829 -23.38 -38.84 -6.23
C ILE A 829 -24.42 -39.75 -5.55
#